data_31c7e713077fe743bab9e49909abd555
#
_entry.id   31c7e713077fe743bab9e49909abd555
#
_cell.length_a   1.000
_cell.length_b   1.000
_cell.length_c   1.000
_cell.angle_alpha   90.00
_cell.angle_beta   90.00
_cell.angle_gamma   90.00
#
_symmetry.space_group_name_H-M   'P 1'
#
loop_
_entity.id
_entity.type
_entity.pdbx_description
1 polymer ?
#
loop_
_entity_poly.entity_id
_entity_poly.type
_entity_poly.pdbx_seq_one_letter_code
_entity_poly.pdbx_strand_id
1 'polypeptide(L)'
;MKVDTGLAKVNIKLEVRNTSAKLVEGKVNAWITLLNEVKFPTYTKHMEGYLKPIKLTKKVALRAGERKVVELTPEDFPSLLIENPYLWYPNGYGEQYLHHMKLSFSIGGKVSDTKEFDFGIREVASGLNRVGDECGRVYYVNGKRIFCKGGWIQPDILLEESEKRIYDEARLMAEANINLIGSEDMPSPSETWFESFDKYGLMWWHVFYQCFRMTPGTETADNPLDHGLAVAGVEDMMLRYRNHPSIISWIGANEVLMNESLYKLTKEKVRSIDTTRVYLPTTSFHWDVDALTPYLKEDLPTGTTDDGAPDYNWAPSSYFFDKVREVHLQMFRNELGMPSMPTYNSLRKFIPTAESTANVNSPIFPLDSIWAEHGAWDVSNYCYRSYDNAIRTMFGDPKTAKEYADNAQFLSADGYRAMFEAANHRMWDITSGVMIWKINSCWPDVCWQIYDWYLAPNASYYFAKKAMEPVHVQLNANDFRVSVINASHQTLQDVKVTAKVINNDMEVAWEDSQRITVSPDCYQEIVTVPRCGKYSYNYFVKLELHDKYGKLLSENLYWFYSQHMDFFWFTSMEKPELKEEVEVTKEEGEYVFSICLKNESDRLSHFNHLTLLDVRGKEINPVFWSDNFITLFPGDEKVITARVAVSDAGDTPPVFFRAR
;
A
#
# COMPACT_ATOMS: atom_id res chain seq x y z
N MET A 1 -19.41 8.40 -11.89
CA MET A 1 -19.79 9.78 -11.52
C MET A 1 -19.16 10.72 -12.55
N LYS A 2 -19.90 11.71 -13.08
CA LYS A 2 -19.29 12.68 -13.99
C LYS A 2 -18.82 13.88 -13.15
N VAL A 3 -17.51 14.09 -13.13
CA VAL A 3 -16.86 15.25 -12.50
C VAL A 3 -16.26 16.08 -13.62
N ASP A 4 -16.43 17.38 -13.56
CA ASP A 4 -15.77 18.30 -14.47
C ASP A 4 -14.34 18.55 -13.98
N THR A 5 -13.41 17.77 -14.52
CA THR A 5 -11.98 17.90 -14.20
C THR A 5 -11.32 19.12 -14.86
N GLY A 6 -12.01 19.81 -15.73
CA GLY A 6 -11.54 21.05 -16.37
C GLY A 6 -11.74 22.31 -15.51
N LEU A 7 -12.45 22.21 -14.37
CA LEU A 7 -12.78 23.37 -13.53
C LEU A 7 -12.72 23.03 -12.05
N ALA A 8 -11.98 23.82 -11.27
CA ALA A 8 -11.97 23.73 -9.81
C ALA A 8 -12.49 25.01 -9.17
N LYS A 9 -13.38 24.88 -8.17
CA LYS A 9 -13.85 25.97 -7.30
C LYS A 9 -13.15 25.86 -5.96
N VAL A 10 -12.25 26.78 -5.66
CA VAL A 10 -11.51 26.80 -4.40
C VAL A 10 -12.18 27.76 -3.43
N ASN A 11 -12.56 27.25 -2.26
CA ASN A 11 -13.08 28.06 -1.15
C ASN A 11 -12.06 27.99 0.01
N ILE A 12 -11.66 29.16 0.51
CA ILE A 12 -10.71 29.24 1.63
C ILE A 12 -11.47 29.75 2.85
N LYS A 13 -11.47 28.94 3.93
CA LYS A 13 -12.03 29.32 5.23
C LYS A 13 -10.90 29.37 6.24
N LEU A 14 -10.78 30.53 6.91
CA LEU A 14 -9.78 30.70 7.95
C LEU A 14 -10.39 31.39 9.17
N GLU A 15 -10.04 30.93 10.36
CA GLU A 15 -10.37 31.60 11.60
C GLU A 15 -9.28 32.63 11.93
N VAL A 16 -9.69 33.88 12.20
CA VAL A 16 -8.84 34.93 12.70
C VAL A 16 -9.31 35.35 14.09
N ARG A 17 -8.36 35.60 15.00
CA ARG A 17 -8.65 36.00 16.38
C ARG A 17 -7.92 37.28 16.74
N ASN A 18 -8.66 38.26 17.26
CA ASN A 18 -8.08 39.46 17.87
C ASN A 18 -7.81 39.20 19.36
N THR A 19 -6.56 39.05 19.75
CA THR A 19 -6.17 38.84 21.16
C THR A 19 -5.99 40.13 21.93
N SER A 20 -6.14 41.29 21.28
CA SER A 20 -5.99 42.60 21.91
C SER A 20 -7.31 43.11 22.53
N ALA A 21 -7.21 44.10 23.40
CA ALA A 21 -8.35 44.79 24.03
C ALA A 21 -8.96 45.90 23.18
N LYS A 22 -8.56 46.05 21.91
CA LYS A 22 -9.00 47.13 21.01
C LYS A 22 -9.55 46.59 19.70
N LEU A 23 -10.35 47.38 19.00
CA LEU A 23 -10.72 47.12 17.62
C LEU A 23 -9.45 47.06 16.74
N VAL A 24 -9.34 46.04 15.92
CA VAL A 24 -8.27 45.87 14.96
C VAL A 24 -8.85 45.85 13.55
N GLU A 25 -8.35 46.71 12.68
CA GLU A 25 -8.60 46.69 11.23
C GLU A 25 -7.35 46.18 10.53
N GLY A 26 -7.50 45.12 9.74
CA GLY A 26 -6.38 44.46 9.06
C GLY A 26 -6.79 43.90 7.70
N LYS A 27 -5.86 43.13 7.15
CA LYS A 27 -6.06 42.46 5.87
C LYS A 27 -5.64 40.99 6.01
N VAL A 28 -6.51 40.09 5.56
CA VAL A 28 -6.14 38.72 5.21
C VAL A 28 -5.57 38.72 3.81
N ASN A 29 -4.38 38.15 3.63
CA ASN A 29 -3.79 37.94 2.33
C ASN A 29 -3.63 36.42 2.14
N ALA A 30 -3.88 35.91 0.94
CA ALA A 30 -3.67 34.55 0.56
C ALA A 30 -2.89 34.43 -0.75
N TRP A 31 -1.92 33.54 -0.81
CA TRP A 31 -1.19 33.20 -2.02
C TRP A 31 -1.28 31.73 -2.25
N ILE A 32 -1.58 31.33 -3.50
CA ILE A 32 -1.58 29.95 -3.97
C ILE A 32 -0.54 29.84 -5.09
N THR A 33 0.37 28.90 -4.96
CA THR A 33 1.37 28.55 -5.97
C THR A 33 1.39 27.07 -6.23
N LEU A 34 1.70 26.64 -7.44
CA LEU A 34 1.97 25.23 -7.73
C LEU A 34 3.34 24.86 -7.14
N LEU A 35 3.41 23.75 -6.43
CA LEU A 35 4.63 23.29 -5.75
C LEU A 35 5.50 22.41 -6.67
N ASN A 36 4.86 21.54 -7.44
CA ASN A 36 5.55 20.58 -8.30
C ASN A 36 6.06 21.24 -9.58
N GLU A 37 7.28 20.91 -10.01
CA GLU A 37 7.73 21.21 -11.36
C GLU A 37 6.90 20.44 -12.37
N VAL A 38 6.17 21.16 -13.24
CA VAL A 38 5.41 20.54 -14.31
C VAL A 38 6.36 20.22 -15.46
N LYS A 39 6.64 18.92 -15.67
CA LYS A 39 7.29 18.48 -16.91
C LYS A 39 6.28 18.60 -18.05
N PHE A 40 6.35 19.70 -18.78
CA PHE A 40 5.46 19.92 -19.92
C PHE A 40 5.69 18.88 -21.03
N PRO A 41 4.66 18.14 -21.44
CA PRO A 41 4.70 17.55 -22.77
C PRO A 41 4.72 18.68 -23.79
N THR A 42 5.41 18.50 -24.91
CA THR A 42 5.74 19.47 -25.96
C THR A 42 4.56 20.26 -26.61
N TYR A 43 3.36 20.25 -26.05
CA TYR A 43 2.12 20.77 -26.63
C TYR A 43 1.31 21.76 -25.76
N THR A 44 1.90 22.40 -24.74
CA THR A 44 1.11 23.20 -23.80
C THR A 44 1.27 24.72 -23.99
N LYS A 45 0.85 25.23 -25.11
CA LYS A 45 0.66 26.70 -25.32
C LYS A 45 -0.51 27.28 -24.49
N HIS A 46 -1.34 26.44 -23.84
CA HIS A 46 -2.57 26.87 -23.16
C HIS A 46 -2.48 26.94 -21.63
N MET A 47 -1.34 26.60 -21.01
CA MET A 47 -1.22 26.52 -19.56
C MET A 47 -0.52 27.72 -18.89
N GLU A 48 -0.10 28.72 -19.64
CA GLU A 48 0.61 29.91 -19.11
C GLU A 48 -0.22 30.72 -18.09
N GLY A 49 -1.55 30.60 -18.11
CA GLY A 49 -2.43 31.33 -17.19
C GLY A 49 -2.46 30.78 -15.76
N TYR A 50 -2.39 29.44 -15.61
CA TYR A 50 -2.53 28.76 -14.32
C TYR A 50 -1.24 28.74 -13.47
N LEU A 51 -0.08 28.83 -14.10
CA LEU A 51 1.22 28.89 -13.40
C LEU A 51 1.47 30.20 -12.66
N LYS A 52 0.62 31.20 -12.86
CA LYS A 52 0.74 32.47 -12.14
C LYS A 52 0.19 32.35 -10.73
N PRO A 53 0.93 32.79 -9.69
CA PRO A 53 0.45 32.77 -8.32
C PRO A 53 -0.89 33.49 -8.19
N ILE A 54 -1.87 32.86 -7.56
CA ILE A 54 -3.14 33.47 -7.20
C ILE A 54 -2.91 34.29 -5.93
N LYS A 55 -3.20 35.61 -5.98
CA LYS A 55 -3.01 36.52 -4.86
C LYS A 55 -4.33 37.17 -4.50
N LEU A 56 -4.75 37.03 -3.25
CA LEU A 56 -6.00 37.51 -2.73
C LEU A 56 -5.75 38.41 -1.54
N THR A 57 -6.61 39.43 -1.37
CA THR A 57 -6.58 40.31 -0.20
C THR A 57 -8.01 40.72 0.19
N LYS A 58 -8.38 40.46 1.46
CA LYS A 58 -9.69 40.85 2.03
C LYS A 58 -9.50 41.67 3.30
N LYS A 59 -10.17 42.81 3.38
CA LYS A 59 -10.18 43.66 4.60
C LYS A 59 -11.03 42.99 5.66
N VAL A 60 -10.58 43.00 6.90
CA VAL A 60 -11.27 42.41 8.04
C VAL A 60 -11.15 43.35 9.25
N ALA A 61 -12.26 43.59 9.90
CA ALA A 61 -12.32 44.29 11.19
C ALA A 61 -12.71 43.25 12.27
N LEU A 62 -12.00 43.30 13.39
CA LEU A 62 -12.18 42.41 14.55
C LEU A 62 -12.32 43.24 15.83
N ARG A 63 -13.39 43.03 16.57
CA ARG A 63 -13.57 43.63 17.91
C ARG A 63 -12.55 43.06 18.88
N ALA A 64 -12.40 43.68 20.04
CA ALA A 64 -11.56 43.15 21.11
C ALA A 64 -11.98 41.71 21.48
N GLY A 65 -11.02 40.76 21.48
CA GLY A 65 -11.26 39.37 21.79
C GLY A 65 -12.05 38.55 20.76
N GLU A 66 -12.46 39.17 19.62
CA GLU A 66 -13.31 38.49 18.62
C GLU A 66 -12.57 37.40 17.90
N ARG A 67 -13.25 36.24 17.73
CA ARG A 67 -12.95 35.23 16.75
C ARG A 67 -13.91 35.34 15.58
N LYS A 68 -13.40 35.28 14.36
CA LYS A 68 -14.18 35.39 13.14
C LYS A 68 -13.70 34.47 12.07
N VAL A 69 -14.61 33.72 11.48
CA VAL A 69 -14.33 32.96 10.27
C VAL A 69 -14.38 33.90 9.08
N VAL A 70 -13.30 33.97 8.32
CA VAL A 70 -13.20 34.75 7.08
C VAL A 70 -13.23 33.75 5.93
N GLU A 71 -14.10 33.99 4.96
CA GLU A 71 -14.20 33.16 3.76
C GLU A 71 -13.71 33.96 2.55
N LEU A 72 -12.92 33.31 1.68
CA LEU A 72 -12.54 33.81 0.37
C LEU A 72 -13.12 32.80 -0.65
N THR A 73 -14.04 33.28 -1.48
CA THR A 73 -14.80 32.43 -2.41
C THR A 73 -14.64 32.91 -3.85
N PRO A 74 -14.98 32.08 -4.85
CA PRO A 74 -14.96 32.50 -6.26
C PRO A 74 -15.86 33.73 -6.58
N GLU A 75 -16.94 33.89 -5.80
CA GLU A 75 -17.84 35.04 -5.95
C GLU A 75 -17.16 36.36 -5.57
N ASP A 76 -16.33 36.34 -4.52
CA ASP A 76 -15.52 37.51 -4.10
C ASP A 76 -14.24 37.64 -4.95
N PHE A 77 -13.67 36.51 -5.37
CA PHE A 77 -12.39 36.42 -6.07
C PHE A 77 -12.48 35.44 -7.25
N PRO A 78 -12.81 35.91 -8.46
CA PRO A 78 -12.95 35.01 -9.63
C PRO A 78 -11.71 34.14 -9.95
N SER A 79 -10.53 34.56 -9.51
CA SER A 79 -9.29 33.75 -9.65
C SER A 79 -9.29 32.48 -8.86
N LEU A 80 -10.23 32.26 -7.92
CA LEU A 80 -10.45 30.99 -7.23
C LEU A 80 -11.31 30.00 -8.05
N LEU A 81 -11.79 30.45 -9.22
CA LEU A 81 -12.34 29.57 -10.24
C LEU A 81 -11.19 29.21 -11.20
N ILE A 82 -10.60 28.01 -11.02
CA ILE A 82 -9.39 27.60 -11.71
C ILE A 82 -9.77 26.71 -12.90
N GLU A 83 -9.50 27.20 -14.11
CA GLU A 83 -9.66 26.41 -15.34
C GLU A 83 -8.47 25.49 -15.55
N ASN A 84 -8.73 24.24 -15.97
CA ASN A 84 -7.74 23.20 -16.18
C ASN A 84 -6.78 23.03 -14.99
N PRO A 85 -7.31 22.73 -13.79
CA PRO A 85 -6.50 22.61 -12.58
C PRO A 85 -5.51 21.43 -12.65
N TYR A 86 -4.35 21.59 -12.04
CA TYR A 86 -3.44 20.47 -11.74
C TYR A 86 -4.02 19.66 -10.58
N LEU A 87 -4.55 18.49 -10.90
CA LEU A 87 -5.27 17.65 -9.95
C LEU A 87 -4.34 16.65 -9.27
N TRP A 88 -4.59 16.43 -7.98
CA TRP A 88 -3.98 15.34 -7.24
C TRP A 88 -4.71 14.02 -7.52
N TYR A 89 -3.95 12.96 -7.79
CA TYR A 89 -4.45 11.60 -7.97
C TYR A 89 -3.73 10.62 -7.05
N PRO A 90 -4.36 9.49 -6.65
CA PRO A 90 -3.68 8.44 -5.94
C PRO A 90 -2.65 7.74 -6.82
N ASN A 91 -1.68 7.09 -6.15
CA ASN A 91 -0.64 6.29 -6.78
C ASN A 91 -1.21 5.30 -7.81
N GLY A 92 -0.61 5.23 -8.99
CA GLY A 92 -1.06 4.41 -10.11
C GLY A 92 -2.21 5.00 -10.96
N TYR A 93 -2.80 6.16 -10.59
CA TYR A 93 -3.95 6.76 -11.28
C TYR A 93 -3.69 8.12 -11.90
N GLY A 94 -2.57 8.74 -11.61
CA GLY A 94 -2.15 10.03 -12.15
C GLY A 94 -1.10 10.70 -11.28
N GLU A 95 -0.80 11.98 -11.58
CA GLU A 95 0.21 12.75 -10.87
C GLU A 95 -0.30 13.30 -9.53
N GLN A 96 0.60 13.51 -8.58
CA GLN A 96 0.34 14.05 -7.26
C GLN A 96 0.66 15.56 -7.24
N TYR A 97 -0.09 16.38 -8.00
CA TYR A 97 0.13 17.82 -7.99
C TYR A 97 -0.29 18.44 -6.68
N LEU A 98 0.64 19.10 -6.03
CA LEU A 98 0.44 19.86 -4.79
C LEU A 98 0.57 21.36 -5.04
N HIS A 99 -0.18 22.12 -4.24
CA HIS A 99 -0.20 23.57 -4.25
C HIS A 99 0.23 24.07 -2.88
N HIS A 100 1.02 25.12 -2.84
CA HIS A 100 1.41 25.79 -1.60
C HIS A 100 0.48 26.95 -1.30
N MET A 101 -0.10 26.97 -0.11
CA MET A 101 -0.92 28.05 0.44
C MET A 101 -0.13 28.83 1.46
N LYS A 102 0.00 30.14 1.23
CA LYS A 102 0.52 31.07 2.23
C LYS A 102 -0.57 32.05 2.62
N LEU A 103 -0.94 32.05 3.89
CA LEU A 103 -1.89 32.96 4.51
C LEU A 103 -1.16 33.96 5.40
N SER A 104 -1.58 35.19 5.43
CA SER A 104 -1.08 36.15 6.41
C SER A 104 -2.18 37.13 6.83
N PHE A 105 -2.09 37.62 8.07
CA PHE A 105 -2.87 38.75 8.58
C PHE A 105 -1.95 39.92 8.79
N SER A 106 -2.32 41.08 8.23
CA SER A 106 -1.49 42.29 8.32
C SER A 106 -2.29 43.48 8.88
N ILE A 107 -1.63 44.30 9.72
CA ILE A 107 -2.17 45.49 10.36
C ILE A 107 -1.23 46.66 10.04
N GLY A 108 -1.76 47.75 9.46
CA GLY A 108 -0.94 48.92 9.11
C GLY A 108 0.25 48.60 8.19
N GLY A 109 0.13 47.57 7.34
CA GLY A 109 1.19 47.11 6.43
C GLY A 109 2.23 46.16 7.05
N LYS A 110 2.14 45.83 8.34
CA LYS A 110 2.99 44.86 9.01
C LYS A 110 2.27 43.53 9.16
N VAL A 111 2.96 42.43 8.86
CA VAL A 111 2.44 41.06 9.10
C VAL A 111 2.37 40.83 10.60
N SER A 112 1.18 40.43 11.07
CA SER A 112 0.90 40.08 12.46
C SER A 112 1.02 38.54 12.70
N ASP A 113 0.58 37.76 11.70
CA ASP A 113 0.59 36.29 11.78
C ASP A 113 0.65 35.67 10.38
N THR A 114 1.17 34.43 10.29
CA THR A 114 1.25 33.66 9.04
C THR A 114 0.93 32.21 9.28
N LYS A 115 0.31 31.57 8.27
CA LYS A 115 0.14 30.12 8.19
C LYS A 115 0.48 29.67 6.78
N GLU A 116 1.28 28.62 6.68
CA GLU A 116 1.67 28.01 5.40
C GLU A 116 1.39 26.50 5.46
N PHE A 117 0.94 25.93 4.35
CA PHE A 117 0.70 24.50 4.20
C PHE A 117 0.53 24.14 2.73
N ASP A 118 0.72 22.85 2.42
CA ASP A 118 0.48 22.31 1.10
C ASP A 118 -0.90 21.66 1.02
N PHE A 119 -1.49 21.62 -0.18
CA PHE A 119 -2.78 20.99 -0.43
C PHE A 119 -2.88 20.48 -1.87
N GLY A 120 -3.73 19.47 -2.10
CA GLY A 120 -4.06 18.99 -3.44
C GLY A 120 -5.47 19.37 -3.86
N ILE A 121 -5.64 19.73 -5.13
CA ILE A 121 -6.98 19.92 -5.71
C ILE A 121 -7.49 18.57 -6.19
N ARG A 122 -8.56 18.09 -5.59
CA ARG A 122 -9.23 16.85 -5.96
C ARG A 122 -10.66 16.80 -5.45
N GLU A 123 -11.49 15.96 -6.06
CA GLU A 123 -12.79 15.55 -5.54
C GLU A 123 -12.73 14.10 -5.11
N VAL A 124 -13.22 13.78 -3.91
CA VAL A 124 -13.40 12.41 -3.42
C VAL A 124 -14.89 12.14 -3.29
N ALA A 125 -15.31 10.99 -3.82
CA ALA A 125 -16.64 10.47 -3.61
C ALA A 125 -16.58 8.99 -3.27
N SER A 126 -17.64 8.47 -2.69
CA SER A 126 -17.78 7.04 -2.44
C SER A 126 -19.13 6.53 -2.89
N GLY A 127 -19.17 5.24 -3.21
CA GLY A 127 -20.36 4.51 -3.59
C GLY A 127 -20.30 3.08 -3.08
N LEU A 128 -21.20 2.26 -3.55
CA LEU A 128 -21.27 0.84 -3.21
C LEU A 128 -21.19 0.00 -4.48
N ASN A 129 -20.31 -0.99 -4.50
CA ASN A 129 -20.40 -2.12 -5.40
C ASN A 129 -21.40 -3.11 -4.81
N ARG A 130 -22.42 -3.51 -5.58
CA ARG A 130 -23.49 -4.38 -5.09
C ARG A 130 -23.54 -5.68 -5.89
N VAL A 131 -23.60 -6.80 -5.18
CA VAL A 131 -23.79 -8.13 -5.76
C VAL A 131 -24.87 -8.84 -4.95
N GLY A 132 -26.06 -8.98 -5.51
CA GLY A 132 -27.24 -9.41 -4.75
C GLY A 132 -27.56 -8.43 -3.63
N ASP A 133 -27.68 -8.93 -2.43
CA ASP A 133 -27.96 -8.14 -1.21
C ASP A 133 -26.68 -7.59 -0.56
N GLU A 134 -25.51 -8.05 -1.00
CA GLU A 134 -24.21 -7.66 -0.44
C GLU A 134 -23.66 -6.39 -1.09
N CYS A 135 -22.80 -5.67 -0.37
CA CYS A 135 -22.16 -4.48 -0.90
C CYS A 135 -20.76 -4.23 -0.30
N GLY A 136 -19.85 -3.71 -1.14
CA GLY A 136 -18.54 -3.20 -0.74
C GLY A 136 -18.35 -1.74 -1.10
N ARG A 137 -17.55 -1.04 -0.33
CA ARG A 137 -17.25 0.38 -0.57
C ARG A 137 -16.44 0.56 -1.84
N VAL A 138 -16.80 1.56 -2.64
CA VAL A 138 -16.03 2.01 -3.81
C VAL A 138 -15.66 3.47 -3.64
N TYR A 139 -14.40 3.81 -3.90
CA TYR A 139 -13.93 5.18 -3.91
C TYR A 139 -13.75 5.70 -5.34
N TYR A 140 -14.01 6.98 -5.48
CA TYR A 140 -13.79 7.74 -6.71
C TYR A 140 -12.93 8.96 -6.39
N VAL A 141 -11.87 9.17 -7.16
CA VAL A 141 -11.07 10.38 -7.10
C VAL A 141 -11.13 11.07 -8.46
N ASN A 142 -11.55 12.34 -8.49
CA ASN A 142 -11.79 13.11 -9.71
C ASN A 142 -12.69 12.36 -10.72
N GLY A 143 -13.72 11.70 -10.21
CA GLY A 143 -14.67 10.92 -11.00
C GLY A 143 -14.17 9.56 -11.50
N LYS A 144 -12.89 9.21 -11.29
CA LYS A 144 -12.31 7.91 -11.62
C LYS A 144 -12.52 6.93 -10.49
N ARG A 145 -13.01 5.74 -10.81
CA ARG A 145 -13.13 4.63 -9.86
C ARG A 145 -11.74 4.10 -9.51
N ILE A 146 -11.47 3.89 -8.23
CA ILE A 146 -10.19 3.45 -7.72
C ILE A 146 -10.31 2.04 -7.18
N PHE A 147 -9.58 1.08 -7.76
CA PHE A 147 -9.42 -0.24 -7.15
C PHE A 147 -8.38 -0.14 -6.03
N CYS A 148 -8.86 -0.24 -4.79
CA CYS A 148 -8.02 -0.03 -3.62
C CYS A 148 -7.12 -1.24 -3.37
N LYS A 149 -5.81 -1.01 -3.26
CA LYS A 149 -4.79 -2.00 -2.95
C LYS A 149 -3.85 -1.45 -1.89
N GLY A 150 -3.68 -2.17 -0.81
CA GLY A 150 -2.81 -1.66 0.24
C GLY A 150 -2.83 -2.46 1.51
N GLY A 151 -2.82 -1.77 2.65
CA GLY A 151 -2.82 -2.42 3.95
C GLY A 151 -2.71 -1.46 5.11
N TRP A 152 -2.52 -2.04 6.26
CA TRP A 152 -2.42 -1.35 7.52
C TRP A 152 -0.97 -1.12 7.90
N ILE A 153 -0.69 0.03 8.52
CA ILE A 153 0.60 0.32 9.13
C ILE A 153 0.47 0.51 10.63
N GLN A 154 1.54 0.22 11.34
CA GLN A 154 1.66 0.47 12.77
C GLN A 154 2.79 1.47 13.03
N PRO A 155 2.63 2.38 14.01
CA PRO A 155 3.71 3.25 14.44
C PRO A 155 4.82 2.45 15.12
N ASP A 156 6.02 3.02 15.20
CA ASP A 156 7.06 2.47 16.09
C ASP A 156 6.53 2.33 17.51
N ILE A 157 6.80 1.19 18.17
CA ILE A 157 6.23 0.89 19.51
C ILE A 157 6.63 1.92 20.57
N LEU A 158 7.75 2.60 20.39
CA LEU A 158 8.21 3.69 21.27
C LEU A 158 7.87 5.08 20.70
N LEU A 159 7.12 5.14 19.57
CA LEU A 159 6.78 6.36 18.84
C LEU A 159 8.01 7.17 18.42
N GLU A 160 9.13 6.49 18.16
CA GLU A 160 10.34 7.11 17.64
C GLU A 160 10.29 7.16 16.11
N GLU A 161 9.85 8.30 15.59
CA GLU A 161 9.66 8.51 14.16
C GLU A 161 10.47 9.72 13.68
N SER A 162 11.49 9.47 12.85
CA SER A 162 12.19 10.55 12.15
C SER A 162 11.47 10.88 10.82
N GLU A 163 11.55 12.13 10.39
CA GLU A 163 11.03 12.54 9.07
C GLU A 163 11.57 11.64 7.95
N LYS A 164 12.88 11.36 7.97
CA LYS A 164 13.50 10.49 6.97
C LYS A 164 12.87 9.11 6.94
N ARG A 165 12.67 8.47 8.12
CA ARG A 165 12.06 7.15 8.21
C ARG A 165 10.65 7.15 7.63
N ILE A 166 9.84 8.14 7.98
CA ILE A 166 8.47 8.29 7.47
C ILE A 166 8.46 8.41 5.94
N TYR A 167 9.34 9.25 5.36
CA TYR A 167 9.43 9.39 3.91
C TYR A 167 9.94 8.12 3.22
N ASP A 168 10.87 7.39 3.84
CA ASP A 168 11.37 6.11 3.31
C ASP A 168 10.26 5.04 3.33
N GLU A 169 9.49 4.93 4.41
CA GLU A 169 8.35 4.03 4.49
C GLU A 169 7.27 4.37 3.45
N ALA A 170 6.91 5.65 3.34
CA ALA A 170 5.96 6.10 2.33
C ALA A 170 6.44 5.80 0.90
N ARG A 171 7.72 5.96 0.62
CA ARG A 171 8.32 5.61 -0.67
C ARG A 171 8.28 4.10 -0.92
N LEU A 172 8.65 3.26 0.06
CA LEU A 172 8.53 1.80 -0.05
C LEU A 172 7.09 1.39 -0.38
N MET A 173 6.10 1.96 0.31
CA MET A 173 4.69 1.69 0.03
C MET A 173 4.27 2.12 -1.38
N ALA A 174 4.66 3.30 -1.81
CA ALA A 174 4.33 3.80 -3.15
C ALA A 174 5.00 2.97 -4.26
N GLU A 175 6.28 2.63 -4.10
CA GLU A 175 7.01 1.79 -5.05
C GLU A 175 6.51 0.33 -5.07
N ALA A 176 5.80 -0.12 -4.02
CA ALA A 176 5.05 -1.38 -4.02
C ALA A 176 3.70 -1.31 -4.75
N ASN A 177 3.37 -0.20 -5.43
CA ASN A 177 2.07 0.05 -6.06
C ASN A 177 0.88 0.12 -5.08
N ILE A 178 1.14 0.36 -3.80
CA ILE A 178 0.10 0.62 -2.79
C ILE A 178 -0.54 1.96 -3.09
N ASN A 179 -1.87 2.03 -2.94
CA ASN A 179 -2.63 3.27 -3.09
C ASN A 179 -3.56 3.58 -1.92
N LEU A 180 -3.75 2.64 -0.98
CA LEU A 180 -4.58 2.87 0.21
C LEU A 180 -3.88 2.34 1.45
N ILE A 181 -3.86 3.15 2.50
CA ILE A 181 -3.28 2.83 3.81
C ILE A 181 -4.27 3.16 4.91
N GLY A 182 -4.27 2.38 5.97
CA GLY A 182 -4.94 2.66 7.22
C GLY A 182 -3.99 2.47 8.41
N SER A 183 -4.36 3.01 9.54
CA SER A 183 -3.80 2.63 10.84
C SER A 183 -4.87 2.72 11.90
N GLU A 184 -4.96 1.71 12.72
CA GLU A 184 -5.87 1.67 13.85
C GLU A 184 -5.21 2.20 15.15
N ASP A 185 -3.87 2.26 15.17
CA ASP A 185 -3.05 2.62 16.33
C ASP A 185 -2.48 4.05 16.24
N MET A 186 -2.74 4.79 15.17
CA MET A 186 -2.29 6.16 14.97
C MET A 186 -3.46 7.14 14.78
N PRO A 187 -4.23 7.44 15.83
CA PRO A 187 -5.33 8.39 15.70
C PRO A 187 -4.85 9.82 15.47
N SER A 188 -3.63 10.15 15.87
CA SER A 188 -3.04 11.50 15.72
C SER A 188 -1.60 11.41 15.21
N PRO A 189 -1.39 10.98 13.94
CA PRO A 189 -0.05 10.90 13.34
C PRO A 189 0.61 12.28 13.24
N SER A 190 1.94 12.30 13.09
CA SER A 190 2.64 13.55 12.78
C SER A 190 2.24 14.10 11.39
N GLU A 191 2.39 15.41 11.19
CA GLU A 191 2.15 16.05 9.89
C GLU A 191 2.98 15.39 8.77
N THR A 192 4.21 14.97 9.09
CA THR A 192 5.12 14.34 8.14
C THR A 192 4.55 13.10 7.47
N TRP A 193 3.73 12.29 8.19
CA TRP A 193 3.02 11.17 7.57
C TRP A 193 2.10 11.64 6.44
N PHE A 194 1.28 12.65 6.70
CA PHE A 194 0.36 13.18 5.67
C PHE A 194 1.08 13.88 4.54
N GLU A 195 2.12 14.67 4.84
CA GLU A 195 2.95 15.31 3.81
C GLU A 195 3.59 14.27 2.88
N SER A 196 4.08 13.16 3.45
CA SER A 196 4.64 12.06 2.67
C SER A 196 3.56 11.35 1.83
N PHE A 197 2.38 11.09 2.40
CA PHE A 197 1.28 10.45 1.67
C PHE A 197 0.72 11.34 0.56
N ASP A 198 0.61 12.64 0.80
CA ASP A 198 0.23 13.62 -0.22
C ASP A 198 1.19 13.60 -1.40
N LYS A 199 2.52 13.55 -1.10
CA LYS A 199 3.58 13.51 -2.10
C LYS A 199 3.59 12.23 -2.93
N TYR A 200 3.35 11.09 -2.30
CA TYR A 200 3.43 9.77 -2.95
C TYR A 200 2.08 9.23 -3.46
N GLY A 201 0.98 9.95 -3.22
CA GLY A 201 -0.34 9.52 -3.69
C GLY A 201 -0.95 8.38 -2.87
N LEU A 202 -0.58 8.25 -1.62
CA LEU A 202 -1.09 7.21 -0.74
C LEU A 202 -2.37 7.69 -0.07
N MET A 203 -3.52 7.15 -0.47
CA MET A 203 -4.80 7.46 0.18
C MET A 203 -4.79 6.95 1.62
N TRP A 204 -5.43 7.69 2.52
CA TRP A 204 -5.46 7.41 3.95
C TRP A 204 -6.87 7.23 4.47
N TRP A 205 -7.11 6.13 5.17
CA TRP A 205 -8.25 5.91 6.06
C TRP A 205 -7.94 6.46 7.44
N HIS A 206 -8.53 7.58 7.78
CA HIS A 206 -8.33 8.17 9.09
C HIS A 206 -9.29 7.58 10.10
N VAL A 207 -8.79 6.62 10.88
CA VAL A 207 -9.51 5.99 11.99
C VAL A 207 -9.31 6.84 13.24
N PHE A 208 -10.40 7.21 13.91
CA PHE A 208 -10.32 7.90 15.18
C PHE A 208 -9.84 6.95 16.28
N TYR A 209 -9.81 7.37 17.50
CA TYR A 209 -9.17 6.68 18.62
C TYR A 209 -9.90 5.44 19.18
N GLN A 210 -10.99 4.98 18.58
CA GLN A 210 -11.67 3.76 19.01
C GLN A 210 -11.15 2.54 18.26
N CYS A 211 -10.59 1.58 19.00
CA CYS A 211 -10.16 0.29 18.49
C CYS A 211 -10.90 -0.85 19.20
N PHE A 212 -10.86 -2.03 18.64
CA PHE A 212 -11.52 -3.23 19.15
C PHE A 212 -11.21 -3.54 20.63
N ARG A 213 -12.08 -4.34 21.28
CA ARG A 213 -11.91 -4.83 22.66
C ARG A 213 -11.89 -3.76 23.75
N MET A 214 -12.40 -2.59 23.48
CA MET A 214 -12.49 -1.58 24.53
C MET A 214 -13.45 -1.99 25.65
N THR A 215 -14.45 -2.84 25.35
CA THR A 215 -15.36 -3.42 26.34
C THR A 215 -15.59 -4.90 25.99
N PRO A 216 -14.86 -5.84 26.60
CA PRO A 216 -15.00 -7.26 26.32
C PRO A 216 -16.43 -7.76 26.50
N GLY A 217 -16.97 -8.45 25.49
CA GLY A 217 -18.31 -9.03 25.52
C GLY A 217 -19.45 -8.05 25.22
N THR A 218 -19.15 -6.83 24.80
CA THR A 218 -20.13 -5.87 24.28
C THR A 218 -19.88 -5.60 22.82
N GLU A 219 -20.92 -5.43 22.05
CA GLU A 219 -20.91 -5.15 20.61
C GLU A 219 -20.67 -3.66 20.33
N THR A 220 -20.76 -2.83 21.37
CA THR A 220 -20.55 -1.40 21.31
C THR A 220 -19.57 -0.97 22.40
N ALA A 221 -18.61 -0.12 22.03
CA ALA A 221 -17.67 0.43 22.99
C ALA A 221 -18.33 1.55 23.81
N ASP A 222 -18.36 1.39 25.15
CA ASP A 222 -18.80 2.43 26.07
C ASP A 222 -17.69 3.45 26.40
N ASN A 223 -16.47 3.22 25.93
CA ASN A 223 -15.36 4.13 26.05
C ASN A 223 -15.21 4.98 24.76
N PRO A 224 -14.73 6.21 24.89
CA PRO A 224 -14.51 6.93 26.16
C PRO A 224 -15.83 7.31 26.85
N LEU A 225 -15.85 7.34 28.16
CA LEU A 225 -17.03 7.71 28.95
C LEU A 225 -17.41 9.19 28.77
N ASP A 226 -16.44 10.06 28.60
CA ASP A 226 -16.67 11.48 28.30
C ASP A 226 -16.82 11.67 26.77
N HIS A 227 -18.05 11.53 26.31
CA HIS A 227 -18.39 11.75 24.88
C HIS A 227 -18.09 13.18 24.41
N GLY A 228 -18.22 14.18 25.30
CA GLY A 228 -17.92 15.58 24.95
C GLY A 228 -16.44 15.78 24.65
N LEU A 229 -15.56 15.24 25.48
CA LEU A 229 -14.11 15.27 25.27
C LEU A 229 -13.71 14.48 24.02
N ALA A 230 -14.32 13.31 23.82
CA ALA A 230 -14.06 12.49 22.64
C ALA A 230 -14.38 13.23 21.34
N VAL A 231 -15.55 13.86 21.26
CA VAL A 231 -15.98 14.63 20.08
C VAL A 231 -15.13 15.89 19.88
N ALA A 232 -14.67 16.54 20.97
CA ALA A 232 -13.73 17.64 20.88
C ALA A 232 -12.39 17.18 20.29
N GLY A 233 -11.89 16.01 20.66
CA GLY A 233 -10.69 15.40 20.05
C GLY A 233 -10.87 15.13 18.57
N VAL A 234 -12.02 14.60 18.13
CA VAL A 234 -12.35 14.44 16.71
C VAL A 234 -12.31 15.77 15.96
N GLU A 235 -12.90 16.84 16.56
CA GLU A 235 -12.87 18.18 15.98
C GLU A 235 -11.44 18.69 15.78
N ASP A 236 -10.59 18.56 16.78
CA ASP A 236 -9.20 19.02 16.74
C ASP A 236 -8.41 18.24 15.66
N MET A 237 -8.54 16.92 15.60
CA MET A 237 -7.90 16.09 14.56
C MET A 237 -8.36 16.52 13.15
N MET A 238 -9.67 16.68 12.94
CA MET A 238 -10.19 17.08 11.63
C MET A 238 -9.74 18.48 11.21
N LEU A 239 -9.75 19.44 12.13
CA LEU A 239 -9.28 20.80 11.84
C LEU A 239 -7.79 20.83 11.51
N ARG A 240 -7.00 19.94 12.12
CA ARG A 240 -5.58 19.79 11.85
C ARG A 240 -5.32 19.18 10.48
N TYR A 241 -5.99 18.10 10.12
CA TYR A 241 -5.62 17.27 8.99
C TYR A 241 -6.46 17.45 7.71
N ARG A 242 -7.60 18.15 7.76
CA ARG A 242 -8.55 18.25 6.64
C ARG A 242 -8.00 18.83 5.34
N ASN A 243 -6.84 19.51 5.35
CA ASN A 243 -6.23 20.06 4.14
C ASN A 243 -5.43 19.04 3.34
N HIS A 244 -5.11 17.87 3.91
CA HIS A 244 -4.34 16.81 3.22
C HIS A 244 -5.21 16.11 2.17
N PRO A 245 -4.80 16.10 0.88
CA PRO A 245 -5.54 15.41 -0.17
C PRO A 245 -5.54 13.89 -0.02
N SER A 246 -4.57 13.31 0.64
CA SER A 246 -4.46 11.87 0.91
C SER A 246 -5.61 11.32 1.76
N ILE A 247 -6.15 12.09 2.70
CA ILE A 247 -7.28 11.64 3.52
C ILE A 247 -8.53 11.53 2.66
N ILE A 248 -9.09 10.31 2.53
CA ILE A 248 -10.29 10.04 1.72
C ILE A 248 -11.54 9.70 2.52
N SER A 249 -11.39 9.33 3.78
CA SER A 249 -12.51 9.04 4.68
C SER A 249 -12.15 9.32 6.13
N TRP A 250 -13.17 9.66 6.91
CA TRP A 250 -13.16 9.74 8.36
C TRP A 250 -13.86 8.50 8.91
N ILE A 251 -13.22 7.76 9.80
CA ILE A 251 -13.72 6.48 10.30
C ILE A 251 -13.83 6.53 11.82
N GLY A 252 -15.00 6.15 12.33
CA GLY A 252 -15.31 6.28 13.74
C GLY A 252 -14.49 5.36 14.64
N ALA A 253 -14.37 4.10 14.25
CA ALA A 253 -13.73 3.07 15.06
C ALA A 253 -13.10 1.98 14.17
N ASN A 254 -12.22 1.17 14.76
CA ASN A 254 -11.74 -0.06 14.15
C ASN A 254 -12.39 -1.27 14.82
N GLU A 255 -13.02 -2.15 14.01
CA GLU A 255 -13.62 -3.44 14.39
C GLU A 255 -14.64 -3.41 15.57
N VAL A 256 -15.11 -2.24 15.95
CA VAL A 256 -16.16 -2.06 16.94
C VAL A 256 -17.16 -1.02 16.50
N LEU A 257 -18.34 -1.05 17.08
CA LEU A 257 -19.33 0.00 16.93
C LEU A 257 -19.25 0.95 18.11
N MET A 258 -19.25 2.24 17.82
CA MET A 258 -19.45 3.25 18.87
C MET A 258 -20.82 3.06 19.51
N ASN A 259 -20.91 3.34 20.82
CA ASN A 259 -22.18 3.55 21.47
C ASN A 259 -23.02 4.57 20.69
N GLU A 260 -24.36 4.36 20.63
CA GLU A 260 -25.28 5.15 19.80
C GLU A 260 -25.16 6.67 20.01
N SER A 261 -25.00 7.10 21.26
CA SER A 261 -24.85 8.51 21.60
C SER A 261 -23.55 9.10 21.05
N LEU A 262 -22.43 8.40 21.24
CA LEU A 262 -21.13 8.83 20.73
C LEU A 262 -21.11 8.82 19.21
N TYR A 263 -21.67 7.81 18.56
CA TYR A 263 -21.81 7.74 17.12
C TYR A 263 -22.55 8.96 16.55
N LYS A 264 -23.73 9.29 17.10
CA LYS A 264 -24.54 10.42 16.63
C LYS A 264 -23.80 11.75 16.77
N LEU A 265 -23.17 11.98 17.95
CA LEU A 265 -22.38 13.19 18.20
C LEU A 265 -21.17 13.31 17.26
N THR A 266 -20.44 12.19 17.06
CA THR A 266 -19.29 12.16 16.15
C THR A 266 -19.71 12.41 14.71
N LYS A 267 -20.77 11.74 14.24
CA LYS A 267 -21.30 11.93 12.87
C LYS A 267 -21.73 13.38 12.62
N GLU A 268 -22.44 13.98 13.57
CA GLU A 268 -22.86 15.39 13.49
C GLU A 268 -21.63 16.32 13.44
N LYS A 269 -20.64 16.11 14.30
CA LYS A 269 -19.42 16.89 14.32
C LYS A 269 -18.65 16.77 13.00
N VAL A 270 -18.41 15.55 12.52
CA VAL A 270 -17.72 15.32 11.24
C VAL A 270 -18.42 16.05 10.10
N ARG A 271 -19.73 15.88 9.97
CA ARG A 271 -20.53 16.56 8.91
C ARG A 271 -20.52 18.07 9.02
N SER A 272 -20.38 18.63 10.21
CA SER A 272 -20.30 20.09 10.41
C SER A 272 -18.97 20.70 9.95
N ILE A 273 -17.90 19.89 9.90
CA ILE A 273 -16.55 20.33 9.55
C ILE A 273 -16.20 19.99 8.10
N ASP A 274 -16.52 18.77 7.66
CA ASP A 274 -16.14 18.26 6.35
C ASP A 274 -17.29 17.45 5.70
N THR A 275 -17.77 17.98 4.60
CA THR A 275 -18.79 17.32 3.75
C THR A 275 -18.20 16.76 2.46
N THR A 276 -16.87 16.84 2.28
CA THR A 276 -16.18 16.43 1.05
C THR A 276 -15.68 14.98 1.10
N ARG A 277 -15.69 14.38 2.29
CA ARG A 277 -15.27 12.98 2.54
C ARG A 277 -16.39 12.20 3.17
N VAL A 278 -16.39 10.89 2.93
CA VAL A 278 -17.33 9.99 3.60
C VAL A 278 -16.95 9.81 5.07
N TYR A 279 -17.97 9.78 5.93
CA TYR A 279 -17.84 9.29 7.30
C TYR A 279 -18.34 7.85 7.37
N LEU A 280 -17.53 6.98 7.93
CA LEU A 280 -17.85 5.57 8.16
C LEU A 280 -17.88 5.29 9.67
N PRO A 281 -18.85 4.52 10.16
CA PRO A 281 -18.95 4.24 11.60
C PRO A 281 -17.79 3.37 12.12
N THR A 282 -17.32 2.44 11.30
CA THR A 282 -16.25 1.50 11.63
C THR A 282 -15.53 1.06 10.35
N THR A 283 -14.33 0.50 10.47
CA THR A 283 -13.57 -0.09 9.37
C THR A 283 -14.26 -1.36 8.87
N SER A 284 -14.76 -2.17 9.79
CA SER A 284 -15.42 -3.43 9.52
C SER A 284 -16.26 -3.88 10.70
N PHE A 285 -17.08 -4.90 10.46
CA PHE A 285 -17.89 -5.50 11.48
C PHE A 285 -18.16 -6.98 11.13
N HIS A 286 -17.87 -7.88 12.10
CA HIS A 286 -17.91 -9.33 11.91
C HIS A 286 -19.33 -9.92 11.91
N TRP A 287 -20.37 -9.14 12.25
CA TRP A 287 -21.67 -9.70 12.63
C TRP A 287 -22.80 -9.06 11.86
N ASP A 288 -23.96 -9.71 11.88
CA ASP A 288 -25.16 -9.24 11.19
C ASP A 288 -25.56 -7.83 11.66
N VAL A 289 -25.17 -6.83 10.87
CA VAL A 289 -25.45 -5.40 11.13
C VAL A 289 -26.95 -5.13 11.21
N ASP A 290 -27.79 -5.92 10.52
CA ASP A 290 -29.22 -5.76 10.55
C ASP A 290 -29.84 -6.15 11.88
N ALA A 291 -29.24 -7.10 12.60
CA ALA A 291 -29.70 -7.55 13.90
C ALA A 291 -29.33 -6.58 15.05
N LEU A 292 -28.25 -5.81 14.89
CA LEU A 292 -27.61 -5.13 15.99
C LEU A 292 -27.91 -3.64 16.11
N THR A 293 -28.07 -2.89 15.01
CA THR A 293 -28.11 -1.44 15.11
C THR A 293 -28.90 -0.76 13.99
N PRO A 294 -30.21 -0.50 14.21
CA PRO A 294 -31.04 0.20 13.23
C PRO A 294 -30.49 1.56 12.78
N TYR A 295 -29.67 2.24 13.60
CA TYR A 295 -29.09 3.55 13.28
C TYR A 295 -27.90 3.50 12.32
N LEU A 296 -27.32 2.32 12.05
CA LEU A 296 -26.22 2.15 11.11
C LEU A 296 -26.66 1.86 9.67
N LYS A 297 -27.94 1.57 9.44
CA LYS A 297 -28.44 1.20 8.09
C LYS A 297 -28.13 2.22 6.99
N GLU A 298 -27.96 3.48 7.35
CA GLU A 298 -27.64 4.57 6.41
C GLU A 298 -26.15 4.71 6.11
N ASP A 299 -25.26 4.22 7.00
CA ASP A 299 -23.82 4.39 6.94
C ASP A 299 -23.13 3.04 6.94
N LEU A 300 -23.34 2.26 5.89
CA LEU A 300 -22.76 0.91 5.78
C LEU A 300 -21.23 0.94 5.86
N PRO A 301 -20.62 0.00 6.59
CA PRO A 301 -19.16 -0.13 6.66
C PRO A 301 -18.53 -0.39 5.29
N THR A 302 -17.22 -0.24 5.19
CA THR A 302 -16.48 -0.36 3.93
C THR A 302 -16.39 -1.77 3.41
N GLY A 303 -16.51 -2.74 4.27
CA GLY A 303 -16.33 -4.14 3.96
C GLY A 303 -16.43 -4.97 5.23
N THR A 304 -16.12 -6.21 5.14
CA THR A 304 -16.07 -7.13 6.27
C THR A 304 -14.65 -7.52 6.55
N THR A 305 -14.21 -7.52 7.81
CA THR A 305 -13.07 -8.34 8.19
C THR A 305 -13.47 -9.79 8.03
N ASP A 306 -12.56 -10.57 7.52
CA ASP A 306 -12.74 -11.99 7.45
C ASP A 306 -12.37 -12.63 8.79
N ASP A 307 -13.37 -13.07 9.53
CA ASP A 307 -13.19 -13.95 10.68
C ASP A 307 -13.08 -15.42 10.26
N GLY A 308 -13.00 -15.68 8.96
CA GLY A 308 -13.30 -17.02 8.47
C GLY A 308 -12.17 -17.80 7.86
N ALA A 309 -10.93 -17.32 7.72
CA ALA A 309 -9.84 -18.19 7.29
C ALA A 309 -9.00 -17.58 6.14
N PRO A 310 -7.73 -17.79 6.14
CA PRO A 310 -7.05 -18.70 7.04
C PRO A 310 -6.76 -18.12 8.42
N ASP A 311 -7.43 -17.05 8.85
CA ASP A 311 -7.24 -16.40 10.16
C ASP A 311 -5.77 -16.08 10.41
N TYR A 312 -5.14 -15.38 9.47
CA TYR A 312 -3.70 -15.12 9.46
C TYR A 312 -2.82 -16.39 9.44
N ASN A 313 -3.40 -17.57 9.23
CA ASN A 313 -2.67 -18.82 9.03
C ASN A 313 -2.12 -18.92 7.62
N TRP A 314 -1.09 -19.74 7.44
CA TRP A 314 -0.64 -20.08 6.10
C TRP A 314 -1.71 -20.89 5.34
N ALA A 315 -1.91 -20.55 4.08
CA ALA A 315 -2.77 -21.27 3.16
C ALA A 315 -2.13 -21.34 1.75
N PRO A 316 -2.39 -22.38 0.96
CA PRO A 316 -1.94 -22.43 -0.42
C PRO A 316 -2.61 -21.35 -1.27
N SER A 317 -1.93 -20.88 -2.32
CA SER A 317 -2.39 -19.75 -3.16
C SER A 317 -3.81 -19.95 -3.71
N SER A 318 -4.19 -21.17 -4.09
CA SER A 318 -5.54 -21.47 -4.60
C SER A 318 -6.66 -21.16 -3.60
N TYR A 319 -6.37 -21.22 -2.31
CA TYR A 319 -7.31 -20.91 -1.25
C TYR A 319 -7.89 -19.49 -1.38
N PHE A 320 -7.03 -18.50 -1.61
CA PHE A 320 -7.46 -17.10 -1.73
C PHE A 320 -8.38 -16.88 -2.92
N PHE A 321 -8.12 -17.55 -4.06
CA PHE A 321 -8.98 -17.50 -5.25
C PHE A 321 -10.33 -18.19 -5.04
N ASP A 322 -10.37 -19.27 -4.26
CA ASP A 322 -11.63 -19.94 -3.94
C ASP A 322 -12.47 -19.11 -2.97
N LYS A 323 -11.82 -18.47 -1.99
CA LYS A 323 -12.47 -17.61 -1.00
C LYS A 323 -13.06 -16.33 -1.61
N VAL A 324 -12.48 -15.75 -2.62
CA VAL A 324 -13.02 -14.56 -3.29
C VAL A 324 -14.39 -14.80 -3.96
N ARG A 325 -14.80 -16.06 -4.09
CA ARG A 325 -16.15 -16.43 -4.54
C ARG A 325 -17.21 -16.31 -3.44
N GLU A 326 -16.81 -16.24 -2.19
CA GLU A 326 -17.68 -16.00 -1.04
C GLU A 326 -17.97 -14.52 -0.94
N VAL A 327 -19.02 -14.04 -1.62
CA VAL A 327 -19.29 -12.63 -1.92
C VAL A 327 -19.24 -11.74 -0.67
N HIS A 328 -19.95 -12.12 0.40
CA HIS A 328 -20.06 -11.28 1.60
C HIS A 328 -18.74 -11.00 2.30
N LEU A 329 -17.76 -11.89 2.15
CA LEU A 329 -16.43 -11.75 2.78
C LEU A 329 -15.43 -10.99 1.91
N GLN A 330 -15.72 -10.77 0.62
CA GLN A 330 -14.72 -10.33 -0.35
C GLN A 330 -15.06 -9.02 -1.07
N MET A 331 -16.19 -8.39 -0.75
CA MET A 331 -16.65 -7.18 -1.46
C MET A 331 -15.64 -6.01 -1.32
N PHE A 332 -15.13 -5.77 -0.13
CA PHE A 332 -13.97 -4.94 0.15
C PHE A 332 -13.24 -5.58 1.33
N ARG A 333 -12.15 -6.27 1.03
CA ARG A 333 -11.38 -6.95 2.06
C ARG A 333 -10.44 -5.97 2.74
N ASN A 334 -10.82 -5.51 3.92
CA ASN A 334 -10.06 -4.49 4.65
C ASN A 334 -8.94 -5.05 5.53
N GLU A 335 -8.95 -6.35 5.82
CA GLU A 335 -7.87 -7.06 6.47
C GLU A 335 -7.69 -8.45 5.90
N LEU A 336 -6.47 -8.82 5.64
CA LEU A 336 -6.06 -10.13 5.14
C LEU A 336 -4.56 -10.29 5.39
N GLY A 337 -4.15 -11.42 5.90
CA GLY A 337 -2.74 -11.65 6.18
C GLY A 337 -2.38 -13.13 6.32
N MET A 338 -1.11 -13.39 6.35
CA MET A 338 -0.53 -14.68 6.75
C MET A 338 0.87 -14.44 7.30
N PRO A 339 1.47 -15.40 8.02
CA PRO A 339 2.82 -15.25 8.50
C PRO A 339 3.79 -14.93 7.36
N SER A 340 4.75 -14.08 7.64
CA SER A 340 5.89 -13.77 6.80
C SER A 340 7.17 -13.88 7.64
N MET A 341 8.32 -13.68 7.01
CA MET A 341 9.61 -13.76 7.68
C MET A 341 10.49 -12.62 7.20
N PRO A 342 11.17 -11.89 8.11
CA PRO A 342 12.30 -11.04 7.72
C PRO A 342 13.37 -11.82 6.99
N THR A 343 14.18 -11.17 6.18
CA THR A 343 15.35 -11.81 5.58
C THR A 343 16.30 -12.33 6.68
N TYR A 344 17.12 -13.33 6.38
CA TYR A 344 18.08 -13.86 7.35
C TYR A 344 19.00 -12.77 7.91
N ASN A 345 19.40 -11.80 7.09
CA ASN A 345 20.24 -10.69 7.52
C ASN A 345 19.57 -9.78 8.56
N SER A 346 18.27 -9.60 8.49
CA SER A 346 17.50 -8.89 9.51
C SER A 346 17.25 -9.75 10.74
N LEU A 347 16.85 -11.02 10.51
CA LEU A 347 16.52 -11.97 11.58
C LEU A 347 17.65 -12.11 12.61
N ARG A 348 18.89 -12.28 12.17
CA ARG A 348 20.06 -12.42 13.06
C ARG A 348 20.40 -11.16 13.88
N LYS A 349 19.78 -10.01 13.59
CA LYS A 349 19.97 -8.78 14.38
C LYS A 349 19.21 -8.80 15.70
N PHE A 350 18.11 -9.56 15.78
CA PHE A 350 17.24 -9.60 16.95
C PHE A 350 16.95 -11.02 17.47
N ILE A 351 17.27 -12.06 16.72
CA ILE A 351 17.24 -13.47 17.17
C ILE A 351 18.67 -13.99 17.31
N PRO A 352 19.32 -13.88 18.48
CA PRO A 352 20.70 -14.29 18.65
C PRO A 352 20.97 -15.75 18.33
N THR A 353 19.97 -16.62 18.54
CA THR A 353 20.04 -18.05 18.27
C THR A 353 19.97 -18.38 16.78
N ALA A 354 19.65 -17.41 15.91
CA ALA A 354 19.65 -17.62 14.47
C ALA A 354 21.05 -17.92 13.90
N GLU A 355 22.12 -17.49 14.58
CA GLU A 355 23.49 -17.83 14.20
C GLU A 355 23.96 -19.20 14.73
N SER A 356 23.22 -19.79 15.68
CA SER A 356 23.59 -21.04 16.32
C SER A 356 22.97 -22.24 15.59
N THR A 357 23.80 -23.13 15.08
CA THR A 357 23.36 -24.43 14.52
C THR A 357 22.79 -25.37 15.58
N ALA A 358 23.06 -25.12 16.87
CA ALA A 358 22.59 -25.95 17.97
C ALA A 358 21.05 -26.00 18.10
N ASN A 359 20.36 -24.96 17.64
CA ASN A 359 18.90 -24.86 17.74
C ASN A 359 18.17 -25.57 16.59
N VAL A 360 18.83 -25.89 15.51
CA VAL A 360 18.21 -26.54 14.33
C VAL A 360 17.61 -27.90 14.70
N ASN A 361 18.21 -28.61 15.64
CA ASN A 361 17.73 -29.91 16.11
C ASN A 361 16.81 -29.84 17.32
N SER A 362 16.47 -28.62 17.77
CA SER A 362 15.51 -28.42 18.85
C SER A 362 14.10 -28.75 18.35
N PRO A 363 13.30 -29.52 19.09
CA PRO A 363 11.91 -29.79 18.70
C PRO A 363 11.04 -28.51 18.71
N ILE A 364 11.51 -27.45 19.30
CA ILE A 364 10.81 -26.14 19.35
C ILE A 364 11.40 -25.11 18.39
N PHE A 365 12.48 -25.43 17.64
CA PHE A 365 13.01 -24.53 16.62
C PHE A 365 12.01 -24.38 15.46
N PRO A 366 11.74 -23.14 14.97
CA PRO A 366 12.20 -21.84 15.46
C PRO A 366 11.39 -21.27 16.62
N LEU A 367 10.45 -22.01 17.20
CA LEU A 367 9.46 -21.55 18.18
C LEU A 367 9.99 -21.62 19.62
N ASP A 368 11.23 -21.22 19.88
CA ASP A 368 11.74 -21.03 21.24
C ASP A 368 11.20 -19.74 21.88
N SER A 369 11.57 -19.47 23.14
CA SER A 369 11.07 -18.31 23.87
C SER A 369 11.44 -16.98 23.23
N ILE A 370 12.60 -16.88 22.57
CA ILE A 370 13.05 -15.65 21.88
C ILE A 370 12.22 -15.42 20.63
N TRP A 371 12.00 -16.47 19.84
CA TRP A 371 11.11 -16.37 18.68
C TRP A 371 9.68 -16.01 19.09
N ALA A 372 9.20 -16.58 20.21
CA ALA A 372 7.89 -16.29 20.74
C ALA A 372 7.74 -14.81 21.16
N GLU A 373 8.77 -14.25 21.81
CA GLU A 373 8.79 -12.83 22.18
C GLU A 373 8.77 -11.91 20.95
N HIS A 374 9.32 -12.36 19.82
CA HIS A 374 9.35 -11.64 18.56
C HIS A 374 8.23 -12.03 17.58
N GLY A 375 7.09 -12.49 18.07
CA GLY A 375 5.86 -12.66 17.31
C GLY A 375 5.62 -14.05 16.71
N ALA A 376 6.51 -15.04 16.91
CA ALA A 376 6.27 -16.39 16.45
C ALA A 376 5.13 -17.12 17.20
N TRP A 377 4.75 -16.62 18.35
CA TRP A 377 3.57 -16.99 19.15
C TRP A 377 2.68 -15.76 19.33
N ASP A 378 2.09 -15.31 18.29
CA ASP A 378 1.27 -14.12 18.40
C ASP A 378 -0.08 -14.34 19.11
N VAL A 379 -0.88 -13.29 19.16
CA VAL A 379 -2.16 -13.24 19.87
C VAL A 379 -3.17 -14.25 19.33
N SER A 380 -3.13 -14.58 18.03
CA SER A 380 -3.97 -15.61 17.42
C SER A 380 -3.42 -17.03 17.62
N ASN A 381 -2.34 -17.14 18.35
CA ASN A 381 -1.76 -18.34 18.99
C ASN A 381 -1.29 -19.48 18.08
N TYR A 382 -1.63 -19.53 16.80
CA TYR A 382 -1.34 -20.73 16.00
C TYR A 382 -0.94 -20.40 14.56
N CYS A 383 -1.06 -19.16 14.10
CA CYS A 383 -0.82 -18.82 12.71
C CYS A 383 0.60 -19.14 12.28
N TYR A 384 1.61 -18.79 13.10
CA TYR A 384 2.99 -19.09 12.79
C TYR A 384 3.30 -20.60 12.77
N ARG A 385 2.62 -21.39 13.60
CA ARG A 385 2.75 -22.85 13.59
C ARG A 385 2.26 -23.45 12.28
N SER A 386 1.19 -22.93 11.70
CA SER A 386 0.73 -23.38 10.38
C SER A 386 1.78 -23.16 9.30
N TYR A 387 2.48 -22.02 9.39
CA TYR A 387 3.57 -21.65 8.50
C TYR A 387 4.81 -22.53 8.67
N ASP A 388 5.25 -22.78 9.91
CA ASP A 388 6.34 -23.70 10.23
C ASP A 388 6.04 -25.13 9.70
N ASN A 389 4.82 -25.63 9.89
CA ASN A 389 4.39 -26.90 9.37
C ASN A 389 4.44 -26.94 7.84
N ALA A 390 4.03 -25.87 7.16
CA ALA A 390 4.09 -25.78 5.71
C ALA A 390 5.54 -25.77 5.20
N ILE A 391 6.44 -25.02 5.82
CA ILE A 391 7.86 -24.98 5.49
C ILE A 391 8.46 -26.41 5.57
N ARG A 392 8.24 -27.11 6.70
CA ARG A 392 8.76 -28.46 6.91
C ARG A 392 8.16 -29.49 5.97
N THR A 393 6.87 -29.37 5.67
CA THR A 393 6.19 -30.27 4.73
C THR A 393 6.71 -30.08 3.31
N MET A 394 6.92 -28.83 2.89
CA MET A 394 7.28 -28.53 1.50
C MET A 394 8.78 -28.63 1.19
N PHE A 395 9.63 -28.35 2.17
CA PHE A 395 11.08 -28.29 1.97
C PHE A 395 11.86 -29.30 2.84
N GLY A 396 11.20 -30.02 3.75
CA GLY A 396 11.84 -30.85 4.76
C GLY A 396 12.31 -30.04 5.97
N ASP A 397 12.94 -30.73 6.93
CA ASP A 397 13.46 -30.08 8.12
C ASP A 397 14.71 -29.24 7.78
N PRO A 398 14.68 -27.93 8.02
CA PRO A 398 15.80 -27.05 7.72
C PRO A 398 16.99 -27.34 8.64
N LYS A 399 18.19 -27.23 8.13
CA LYS A 399 19.44 -27.52 8.88
C LYS A 399 20.03 -26.26 9.52
N THR A 400 19.62 -25.07 9.09
CA THR A 400 20.10 -23.79 9.60
C THR A 400 18.95 -22.77 9.63
N ALA A 401 19.06 -21.74 10.48
CA ALA A 401 18.11 -20.65 10.49
C ALA A 401 18.07 -19.89 9.15
N LYS A 402 19.21 -19.84 8.43
CA LYS A 402 19.26 -19.28 7.09
C LYS A 402 18.39 -20.07 6.12
N GLU A 403 18.56 -21.38 6.08
CA GLU A 403 17.74 -22.28 5.23
C GLU A 403 16.24 -22.16 5.58
N TYR A 404 15.93 -22.08 6.88
CA TYR A 404 14.55 -21.83 7.33
C TYR A 404 14.00 -20.50 6.79
N ALA A 405 14.76 -19.42 6.97
CA ALA A 405 14.36 -18.10 6.50
C ALA A 405 14.21 -18.04 4.98
N ASP A 406 15.12 -18.67 4.22
CA ASP A 406 15.07 -18.71 2.75
C ASP A 406 13.82 -19.48 2.26
N ASN A 407 13.50 -20.61 2.87
CA ASN A 407 12.29 -21.40 2.56
C ASN A 407 11.02 -20.62 2.93
N ALA A 408 11.03 -19.89 4.04
CA ALA A 408 9.95 -19.02 4.47
C ALA A 408 9.69 -17.90 3.47
N GLN A 409 10.75 -17.25 2.93
CA GLN A 409 10.64 -16.24 1.88
C GLN A 409 9.88 -16.77 0.66
N PHE A 410 10.16 -18.00 0.27
CA PHE A 410 9.54 -18.62 -0.90
C PHE A 410 8.03 -18.83 -0.71
N LEU A 411 7.60 -19.32 0.45
CA LEU A 411 6.17 -19.51 0.75
C LEU A 411 5.42 -18.18 0.90
N SER A 412 6.02 -17.20 1.59
CA SER A 412 5.35 -15.92 1.80
C SER A 412 5.24 -15.11 0.50
N ALA A 413 6.20 -15.21 -0.42
CA ALA A 413 6.14 -14.62 -1.74
C ALA A 413 4.88 -15.07 -2.50
N ASP A 414 4.64 -16.38 -2.56
CA ASP A 414 3.49 -16.96 -3.25
C ASP A 414 2.16 -16.56 -2.60
N GLY A 415 2.07 -16.63 -1.28
CA GLY A 415 0.85 -16.31 -0.54
C GLY A 415 0.46 -14.83 -0.64
N TYR A 416 1.40 -13.90 -0.41
CA TYR A 416 1.11 -12.47 -0.50
C TYR A 416 0.77 -12.03 -1.93
N ARG A 417 1.42 -12.61 -2.95
CA ARG A 417 1.00 -12.43 -4.34
C ARG A 417 -0.44 -12.87 -4.54
N ALA A 418 -0.79 -14.07 -4.09
CA ALA A 418 -2.11 -14.67 -4.29
C ALA A 418 -3.23 -13.86 -3.63
N MET A 419 -2.99 -13.20 -2.48
CA MET A 419 -3.96 -12.34 -1.83
C MET A 419 -4.43 -11.20 -2.75
N PHE A 420 -3.49 -10.52 -3.40
CA PHE A 420 -3.82 -9.43 -4.32
C PHE A 420 -4.32 -9.92 -5.67
N GLU A 421 -3.76 -11.00 -6.22
CA GLU A 421 -4.20 -11.56 -7.50
C GLU A 421 -5.61 -12.14 -7.42
N ALA A 422 -6.00 -12.75 -6.30
CA ALA A 422 -7.37 -13.21 -6.10
C ALA A 422 -8.38 -12.06 -6.10
N ALA A 423 -8.05 -10.93 -5.49
CA ALA A 423 -8.86 -9.72 -5.55
C ALA A 423 -8.92 -9.15 -6.98
N ASN A 424 -7.79 -9.07 -7.68
CA ASN A 424 -7.72 -8.64 -9.08
C ASN A 424 -8.62 -9.49 -9.99
N HIS A 425 -8.63 -10.82 -9.79
CA HIS A 425 -9.43 -11.77 -10.57
C HIS A 425 -10.93 -11.47 -10.56
N ARG A 426 -11.42 -10.81 -9.51
CA ARG A 426 -12.86 -10.49 -9.34
C ARG A 426 -13.10 -8.99 -9.22
N MET A 427 -12.16 -8.18 -9.74
CA MET A 427 -12.25 -6.72 -9.73
C MET A 427 -13.56 -6.25 -10.31
N TRP A 428 -14.34 -5.52 -9.53
CA TRP A 428 -15.67 -4.97 -9.79
C TRP A 428 -16.81 -5.99 -9.91
N ASP A 429 -16.55 -7.24 -10.27
CA ASP A 429 -17.58 -8.27 -10.24
C ASP A 429 -18.01 -8.61 -8.80
N ILE A 430 -17.01 -8.69 -7.92
CA ILE A 430 -17.20 -8.91 -6.48
C ILE A 430 -16.39 -7.87 -5.71
N THR A 431 -15.09 -7.82 -5.91
CA THR A 431 -14.15 -7.08 -5.08
C THR A 431 -13.96 -5.64 -5.57
N SER A 432 -14.00 -4.68 -4.64
CA SER A 432 -13.69 -3.26 -4.87
C SER A 432 -12.38 -2.80 -4.22
N GLY A 433 -11.75 -3.64 -3.41
CA GLY A 433 -10.46 -3.37 -2.78
C GLY A 433 -10.00 -4.47 -1.85
N VAL A 434 -8.71 -4.45 -1.56
CA VAL A 434 -8.03 -5.38 -0.65
C VAL A 434 -6.92 -4.68 0.12
N MET A 435 -6.85 -4.93 1.42
CA MET A 435 -5.82 -4.44 2.32
C MET A 435 -5.26 -5.59 3.14
N ILE A 436 -3.95 -5.61 3.32
CA ILE A 436 -3.30 -6.61 4.16
C ILE A 436 -3.09 -6.09 5.58
N TRP A 437 -3.19 -6.94 6.56
CA TRP A 437 -2.67 -6.78 7.90
C TRP A 437 -1.39 -7.61 8.03
N LYS A 438 -0.18 -7.01 8.00
CA LYS A 438 0.12 -5.57 7.91
C LYS A 438 1.25 -5.30 6.91
N ILE A 439 1.52 -4.02 6.63
CA ILE A 439 2.58 -3.63 5.70
C ILE A 439 3.95 -3.65 6.39
N ASN A 440 4.06 -3.01 7.58
CA ASN A 440 5.29 -2.81 8.32
C ASN A 440 5.28 -3.47 9.71
N SER A 441 6.37 -3.36 10.43
CA SER A 441 6.49 -3.75 11.82
C SER A 441 6.72 -2.55 12.73
N CYS A 442 6.07 -2.56 13.91
CA CYS A 442 6.28 -1.55 14.95
C CYS A 442 7.54 -1.77 15.79
N TRP A 443 8.15 -2.94 15.72
CA TRP A 443 9.39 -3.35 16.35
C TRP A 443 9.99 -4.56 15.59
N PRO A 444 11.24 -5.00 15.87
CA PRO A 444 11.78 -6.21 15.26
C PRO A 444 10.96 -7.45 15.59
N ASP A 445 10.19 -7.96 14.64
CA ASP A 445 9.34 -9.15 14.77
C ASP A 445 9.40 -10.06 13.53
N VAL A 446 8.76 -11.22 13.57
CA VAL A 446 8.76 -12.22 12.50
C VAL A 446 7.40 -12.40 11.82
N CYS A 447 6.42 -11.51 12.08
CA CYS A 447 5.04 -11.80 11.70
C CYS A 447 4.37 -10.70 10.87
N TRP A 448 3.69 -11.12 9.77
CA TRP A 448 2.70 -10.38 8.96
C TRP A 448 3.17 -9.15 8.16
N GLN A 449 4.44 -8.83 8.09
CA GLN A 449 4.95 -7.67 7.36
C GLN A 449 5.53 -8.02 6.00
N ILE A 450 5.50 -7.06 5.06
CA ILE A 450 6.16 -7.19 3.76
C ILE A 450 7.52 -6.48 3.72
N TYR A 451 7.79 -5.58 4.66
CA TYR A 451 9.14 -5.11 5.00
C TYR A 451 9.27 -5.00 6.53
N ASP A 452 10.45 -5.26 7.03
CA ASP A 452 10.70 -5.35 8.46
C ASP A 452 11.01 -3.99 9.12
N TRP A 453 11.16 -3.98 10.45
CA TRP A 453 11.45 -2.78 11.22
C TRP A 453 12.75 -2.07 10.78
N TYR A 454 13.70 -2.79 10.17
CA TYR A 454 14.93 -2.22 9.62
C TYR A 454 14.75 -1.64 8.20
N LEU A 455 13.52 -1.55 7.70
CA LEU A 455 13.17 -1.13 6.34
C LEU A 455 13.79 -2.03 5.26
N ALA A 456 13.96 -3.31 5.56
CA ALA A 456 14.40 -4.32 4.62
C ALA A 456 13.19 -5.05 4.02
N PRO A 457 12.87 -4.85 2.73
CA PRO A 457 11.81 -5.59 2.07
C PRO A 457 12.14 -7.09 1.99
N ASN A 458 11.16 -7.92 2.33
CA ASN A 458 11.25 -9.38 2.16
C ASN A 458 10.65 -9.81 0.81
N ALA A 459 10.64 -11.11 0.51
CA ALA A 459 10.12 -11.60 -0.77
C ALA A 459 8.62 -11.29 -0.96
N SER A 460 7.83 -11.25 0.13
CA SER A 460 6.41 -10.88 0.06
C SER A 460 6.19 -9.49 -0.53
N TYR A 461 7.10 -8.55 -0.23
CA TYR A 461 7.03 -7.20 -0.79
C TYR A 461 7.10 -7.19 -2.32
N TYR A 462 8.09 -7.89 -2.91
CA TYR A 462 8.30 -7.85 -4.35
C TYR A 462 7.22 -8.60 -5.12
N PHE A 463 6.71 -9.70 -4.57
CA PHE A 463 5.64 -10.47 -5.18
C PHE A 463 4.28 -9.77 -5.03
N ALA A 464 4.01 -9.13 -3.90
CA ALA A 464 2.85 -8.24 -3.72
C ALA A 464 2.94 -7.00 -4.64
N LYS A 465 4.14 -6.38 -4.76
CA LYS A 465 4.40 -5.26 -5.70
C LYS A 465 4.00 -5.62 -7.13
N LYS A 466 4.37 -6.82 -7.62
CA LYS A 466 3.95 -7.31 -8.94
C LYS A 466 2.43 -7.47 -9.03
N ALA A 467 1.81 -8.15 -8.07
CA ALA A 467 0.36 -8.36 -8.04
C ALA A 467 -0.44 -7.06 -7.96
N MET A 468 0.15 -5.99 -7.43
CA MET A 468 -0.45 -4.67 -7.34
C MET A 468 -0.19 -3.76 -8.55
N GLU A 469 0.55 -4.20 -9.56
CA GLU A 469 0.76 -3.42 -10.80
C GLU A 469 -0.56 -2.92 -11.39
N PRO A 470 -0.64 -1.68 -11.88
CA PRO A 470 -1.85 -1.17 -12.55
C PRO A 470 -2.22 -1.94 -13.82
N VAL A 471 -1.21 -2.46 -14.53
CA VAL A 471 -1.34 -3.39 -15.66
C VAL A 471 -0.59 -4.64 -15.31
N HIS A 472 -1.30 -5.77 -15.19
CA HIS A 472 -0.75 -7.00 -14.64
C HIS A 472 -1.22 -8.23 -15.41
N VAL A 473 -0.33 -9.22 -15.58
CA VAL A 473 -0.67 -10.54 -16.11
C VAL A 473 -0.54 -11.57 -14.99
N GLN A 474 -1.59 -12.36 -14.76
CA GLN A 474 -1.63 -13.34 -13.68
C GLN A 474 -2.19 -14.69 -14.11
N LEU A 475 -1.83 -15.72 -13.33
CA LEU A 475 -2.45 -17.03 -13.36
C LEU A 475 -3.34 -17.19 -12.13
N ASN A 476 -4.62 -17.48 -12.34
CA ASN A 476 -5.52 -17.79 -11.24
C ASN A 476 -5.19 -19.20 -10.71
N ALA A 477 -4.69 -19.28 -9.48
CA ALA A 477 -4.13 -20.51 -8.95
C ALA A 477 -5.16 -21.65 -8.76
N ASN A 478 -6.45 -21.32 -8.67
CA ASN A 478 -7.53 -22.29 -8.48
C ASN A 478 -8.04 -22.94 -9.78
N ASP A 479 -8.06 -22.22 -10.91
CA ASP A 479 -8.62 -22.70 -12.18
C ASP A 479 -7.65 -22.68 -13.36
N PHE A 480 -6.42 -22.18 -13.15
CA PHE A 480 -5.35 -22.09 -14.13
C PHE A 480 -5.67 -21.22 -15.34
N ARG A 481 -6.57 -20.26 -15.19
CA ARG A 481 -6.81 -19.25 -16.20
C ARG A 481 -5.78 -18.14 -16.11
N VAL A 482 -5.27 -17.75 -17.26
CA VAL A 482 -4.44 -16.56 -17.40
C VAL A 482 -5.35 -15.36 -17.60
N SER A 483 -5.15 -14.33 -16.80
CA SER A 483 -5.93 -13.08 -16.85
C SER A 483 -5.00 -11.88 -17.02
N VAL A 484 -5.48 -10.88 -17.76
CA VAL A 484 -4.86 -9.56 -17.81
C VAL A 484 -5.73 -8.58 -17.03
N ILE A 485 -5.11 -7.91 -16.09
CA ILE A 485 -5.70 -6.87 -15.27
C ILE A 485 -5.32 -5.52 -15.84
N ASN A 486 -6.29 -4.67 -16.06
CA ASN A 486 -6.08 -3.28 -16.45
C ASN A 486 -6.81 -2.36 -15.47
N ALA A 487 -6.20 -2.06 -14.35
CA ALA A 487 -6.72 -1.10 -13.38
C ALA A 487 -6.50 0.37 -13.83
N SER A 488 -5.79 0.59 -14.94
CA SER A 488 -5.62 1.93 -15.50
C SER A 488 -6.88 2.42 -16.22
N HIS A 489 -6.97 3.73 -16.48
CA HIS A 489 -8.06 4.32 -17.23
C HIS A 489 -7.76 4.48 -18.73
N GLN A 490 -6.82 3.68 -19.25
CA GLN A 490 -6.45 3.65 -20.66
C GLN A 490 -6.68 2.26 -21.24
N THR A 491 -7.13 2.21 -22.51
CA THR A 491 -7.27 0.94 -23.23
C THR A 491 -5.89 0.39 -23.58
N LEU A 492 -5.64 -0.87 -23.28
CA LEU A 492 -4.45 -1.59 -23.75
C LEU A 492 -4.72 -2.14 -25.15
N GLN A 493 -4.15 -1.47 -26.16
CA GLN A 493 -4.37 -1.80 -27.56
C GLN A 493 -3.36 -2.83 -28.05
N ASP A 494 -3.85 -3.94 -28.67
CA ASP A 494 -3.04 -4.95 -29.38
C ASP A 494 -1.85 -5.45 -28.54
N VAL A 495 -2.10 -5.74 -27.25
CA VAL A 495 -1.08 -6.31 -26.37
C VAL A 495 -0.94 -7.81 -26.60
N LYS A 496 0.28 -8.34 -26.48
CA LYS A 496 0.59 -9.76 -26.63
C LYS A 496 0.74 -10.41 -25.25
N VAL A 497 -0.11 -11.40 -24.95
CA VAL A 497 0.01 -12.29 -23.80
C VAL A 497 0.71 -13.56 -24.22
N THR A 498 1.72 -14.00 -23.48
CA THR A 498 2.39 -15.31 -23.69
C THR A 498 2.37 -16.08 -22.38
N ALA A 499 1.96 -17.33 -22.42
CA ALA A 499 1.98 -18.26 -21.29
C ALA A 499 2.75 -19.52 -21.66
N LYS A 500 3.69 -19.93 -20.80
CA LYS A 500 4.53 -21.11 -21.00
C LYS A 500 4.50 -21.98 -19.77
N VAL A 501 4.43 -23.31 -19.93
CA VAL A 501 4.76 -24.27 -18.89
C VAL A 501 6.15 -24.80 -19.17
N ILE A 502 7.03 -24.67 -18.19
CA ILE A 502 8.44 -25.06 -18.28
C ILE A 502 8.71 -26.12 -17.22
N ASN A 503 9.25 -27.25 -17.62
CA ASN A 503 9.62 -28.34 -16.75
C ASN A 503 10.93 -28.05 -15.99
N ASN A 504 11.24 -28.86 -14.98
CA ASN A 504 12.46 -28.72 -14.18
C ASN A 504 13.77 -29.06 -14.95
N ASP A 505 13.68 -29.67 -16.15
CA ASP A 505 14.78 -29.82 -17.12
C ASP A 505 14.92 -28.63 -18.08
N MET A 506 14.15 -27.56 -17.86
CA MET A 506 14.09 -26.32 -18.64
C MET A 506 13.44 -26.48 -20.03
N GLU A 507 12.84 -27.63 -20.34
CA GLU A 507 12.09 -27.81 -21.56
C GLU A 507 10.69 -27.20 -21.47
N VAL A 508 10.25 -26.52 -22.56
CA VAL A 508 8.90 -25.97 -22.68
C VAL A 508 7.92 -27.10 -23.00
N ALA A 509 7.09 -27.44 -22.02
CA ALA A 509 6.09 -28.52 -22.16
C ALA A 509 4.79 -28.03 -22.82
N TRP A 510 4.49 -26.76 -22.75
CA TRP A 510 3.32 -26.11 -23.35
C TRP A 510 3.54 -24.62 -23.53
N GLU A 511 3.01 -24.05 -24.61
CA GLU A 511 3.04 -22.59 -24.84
C GLU A 511 1.78 -22.17 -25.57
N ASP A 512 1.22 -21.01 -25.23
CA ASP A 512 0.20 -20.29 -25.97
C ASP A 512 0.51 -18.80 -26.01
N SER A 513 0.08 -18.13 -27.08
CA SER A 513 0.31 -16.70 -27.25
C SER A 513 -0.84 -16.04 -28.01
N GLN A 514 -1.42 -15.01 -27.43
CA GLN A 514 -2.56 -14.30 -28.01
C GLN A 514 -2.34 -12.78 -28.05
N ARG A 515 -2.93 -12.14 -29.06
CA ARG A 515 -3.03 -10.67 -29.13
C ARG A 515 -4.45 -10.24 -28.81
N ILE A 516 -4.55 -9.28 -27.90
CA ILE A 516 -5.85 -8.83 -27.35
C ILE A 516 -5.88 -7.31 -27.18
N THR A 517 -7.08 -6.79 -27.05
CA THR A 517 -7.32 -5.42 -26.58
C THR A 517 -8.10 -5.50 -25.28
N VAL A 518 -7.57 -4.88 -24.22
CA VAL A 518 -8.18 -4.88 -22.89
C VAL A 518 -8.74 -3.50 -22.57
N SER A 519 -10.03 -3.44 -22.24
CA SER A 519 -10.69 -2.19 -21.86
C SER A 519 -10.09 -1.60 -20.58
N PRO A 520 -10.23 -0.29 -20.32
CA PRO A 520 -9.81 0.30 -19.06
C PRO A 520 -10.65 -0.23 -17.89
N ASP A 521 -10.04 -0.22 -16.69
CA ASP A 521 -10.71 -0.48 -15.41
C ASP A 521 -11.47 -1.82 -15.38
N CYS A 522 -10.81 -2.89 -15.88
CA CYS A 522 -11.39 -4.25 -15.92
C CYS A 522 -10.31 -5.33 -15.85
N TYR A 523 -10.74 -6.56 -15.69
CA TYR A 523 -9.91 -7.75 -15.97
C TYR A 523 -10.47 -8.50 -17.17
N GLN A 524 -9.63 -9.32 -17.82
CA GLN A 524 -10.02 -10.16 -18.94
C GLN A 524 -9.30 -11.50 -18.85
N GLU A 525 -10.08 -12.60 -18.84
CA GLU A 525 -9.55 -13.96 -18.94
C GLU A 525 -9.16 -14.27 -20.41
N ILE A 526 -8.00 -14.90 -20.61
CA ILE A 526 -7.38 -15.05 -21.93
C ILE A 526 -7.32 -16.52 -22.36
N VAL A 527 -6.66 -17.36 -21.57
CA VAL A 527 -6.40 -18.77 -21.87
C VAL A 527 -6.34 -19.58 -20.59
N THR A 528 -6.67 -20.86 -20.67
CA THR A 528 -6.49 -21.79 -19.57
C THR A 528 -5.24 -22.61 -19.81
N VAL A 529 -4.29 -22.57 -18.86
CA VAL A 529 -3.13 -23.47 -18.85
C VAL A 529 -3.62 -24.89 -18.56
N PRO A 530 -3.29 -25.89 -19.38
CA PRO A 530 -3.72 -27.25 -19.13
C PRO A 530 -3.19 -27.78 -17.80
N ARG A 531 -4.06 -28.35 -16.96
CA ARG A 531 -3.64 -28.97 -15.69
C ARG A 531 -3.00 -30.34 -15.86
N CYS A 532 -3.27 -30.99 -16.96
CA CYS A 532 -2.79 -32.33 -17.31
C CYS A 532 -1.92 -32.24 -18.53
N GLY A 533 -0.65 -32.55 -18.38
CA GLY A 533 0.36 -32.57 -19.45
C GLY A 533 1.52 -33.48 -19.08
N LYS A 534 2.54 -33.51 -19.90
CA LYS A 534 3.83 -34.13 -19.56
C LYS A 534 4.66 -33.19 -18.72
N TYR A 535 4.13 -32.85 -17.52
CA TYR A 535 4.81 -31.95 -16.58
C TYR A 535 5.71 -32.73 -15.66
N SER A 536 6.87 -32.17 -15.35
CA SER A 536 7.78 -32.69 -14.35
C SER A 536 7.17 -32.58 -12.94
N TYR A 537 7.82 -33.19 -11.96
CA TYR A 537 7.35 -33.19 -10.58
C TYR A 537 7.15 -31.77 -10.04
N ASN A 538 8.18 -30.92 -10.17
CA ASN A 538 8.03 -29.47 -10.06
C ASN A 538 8.12 -28.85 -11.47
N TYR A 539 7.30 -27.86 -11.74
CA TYR A 539 7.26 -27.13 -13.00
C TYR A 539 6.89 -25.67 -12.80
N PHE A 540 7.10 -24.88 -13.82
CA PHE A 540 6.86 -23.44 -13.79
C PHE A 540 5.79 -23.01 -14.80
N VAL A 541 5.04 -21.96 -14.45
CA VAL A 541 4.23 -21.22 -15.43
C VAL A 541 4.81 -19.81 -15.53
N LYS A 542 5.37 -19.47 -16.68
CA LYS A 542 5.92 -18.15 -16.99
C LYS A 542 4.92 -17.39 -17.85
N LEU A 543 4.56 -16.18 -17.42
CA LEU A 543 3.63 -15.28 -18.11
C LEU A 543 4.36 -14.00 -18.49
N GLU A 544 4.07 -13.49 -19.70
CA GLU A 544 4.59 -12.22 -20.18
C GLU A 544 3.48 -11.45 -20.91
N LEU A 545 3.39 -10.15 -20.63
CA LEU A 545 2.51 -9.20 -21.30
C LEU A 545 3.36 -8.13 -22.00
N HIS A 546 3.29 -8.05 -23.31
CA HIS A 546 4.01 -7.05 -24.09
C HIS A 546 3.06 -6.09 -24.79
N ASP A 547 3.45 -4.84 -24.96
CA ASP A 547 2.72 -3.90 -25.79
C ASP A 547 2.89 -4.22 -27.30
N LYS A 548 2.18 -3.47 -28.15
CA LYS A 548 2.25 -3.64 -29.61
C LYS A 548 3.64 -3.39 -30.22
N TYR A 549 4.54 -2.76 -29.48
CA TYR A 549 5.92 -2.47 -29.90
C TYR A 549 6.93 -3.50 -29.37
N GLY A 550 6.48 -4.47 -28.54
CA GLY A 550 7.32 -5.49 -27.92
C GLY A 550 7.92 -5.08 -26.58
N LYS A 551 7.52 -3.94 -26.01
CA LYS A 551 7.93 -3.54 -24.66
C LYS A 551 7.22 -4.41 -23.65
N LEU A 552 7.96 -5.00 -22.72
CA LEU A 552 7.41 -5.74 -21.58
C LEU A 552 6.62 -4.77 -20.66
N LEU A 553 5.36 -5.09 -20.40
CA LEU A 553 4.46 -4.35 -19.51
C LEU A 553 4.32 -5.02 -18.15
N SER A 554 4.26 -6.35 -18.12
CA SER A 554 4.17 -7.16 -16.91
C SER A 554 4.68 -8.56 -17.16
N GLU A 555 5.31 -9.17 -16.18
CA GLU A 555 5.74 -10.57 -16.20
C GLU A 555 5.46 -11.23 -14.87
N ASN A 556 5.16 -12.53 -14.88
CA ASN A 556 4.94 -13.29 -13.67
C ASN A 556 5.47 -14.70 -13.80
N LEU A 557 5.89 -15.29 -12.68
CA LEU A 557 6.40 -16.65 -12.61
C LEU A 557 5.76 -17.37 -11.44
N TYR A 558 5.18 -18.53 -11.74
CA TYR A 558 4.58 -19.44 -10.77
C TYR A 558 5.32 -20.76 -10.76
N TRP A 559 5.35 -21.42 -9.62
CA TRP A 559 5.92 -22.74 -9.42
C TRP A 559 4.87 -23.67 -8.85
N PHE A 560 4.84 -24.89 -9.36
CA PHE A 560 3.85 -25.90 -9.02
C PHE A 560 4.48 -27.25 -8.79
N TYR A 561 3.69 -28.14 -8.26
CA TYR A 561 3.98 -29.57 -8.07
C TYR A 561 2.88 -30.39 -8.75
N SER A 562 3.26 -31.55 -9.34
CA SER A 562 2.31 -32.37 -10.11
C SER A 562 1.64 -33.46 -9.27
N GLN A 563 2.17 -33.83 -8.10
CA GLN A 563 1.69 -34.95 -7.28
C GLN A 563 1.54 -34.59 -5.80
N HIS A 564 2.64 -34.42 -5.06
CA HIS A 564 2.65 -34.08 -3.65
C HIS A 564 3.00 -32.63 -3.47
N MET A 565 2.49 -32.02 -2.41
CA MET A 565 2.73 -30.60 -2.08
C MET A 565 4.14 -30.47 -1.50
N ASP A 566 5.18 -30.54 -2.35
CA ASP A 566 6.56 -30.30 -1.94
C ASP A 566 7.41 -29.65 -3.04
N PHE A 567 8.50 -29.06 -2.59
CA PHE A 567 9.48 -28.35 -3.39
C PHE A 567 10.91 -28.85 -3.09
N PHE A 568 11.08 -30.11 -2.75
CA PHE A 568 12.40 -30.70 -2.44
C PHE A 568 13.40 -30.56 -3.58
N TRP A 569 12.94 -30.48 -4.80
CA TRP A 569 13.82 -30.25 -5.94
C TRP A 569 14.61 -28.94 -5.79
N PHE A 570 13.97 -27.86 -5.30
CA PHE A 570 14.63 -26.56 -5.13
C PHE A 570 15.72 -26.59 -4.06
N THR A 571 15.57 -27.39 -2.99
CA THR A 571 16.58 -27.50 -1.92
C THR A 571 17.82 -28.29 -2.34
N SER A 572 17.70 -29.14 -3.37
CA SER A 572 18.77 -29.98 -3.91
C SER A 572 19.47 -29.37 -5.14
N MET A 573 18.97 -28.24 -5.64
CA MET A 573 19.43 -27.64 -6.87
C MET A 573 20.76 -26.92 -6.69
N GLU A 574 21.74 -27.20 -7.53
CA GLU A 574 22.96 -26.39 -7.63
C GLU A 574 22.64 -25.05 -8.28
N LYS A 575 22.97 -23.97 -7.58
CA LYS A 575 22.79 -22.62 -8.11
C LYS A 575 23.91 -22.28 -9.10
N PRO A 576 23.59 -21.88 -10.36
CA PRO A 576 24.60 -21.54 -11.34
C PRO A 576 25.24 -20.20 -11.03
N GLU A 577 26.46 -20.00 -11.55
CA GLU A 577 27.08 -18.68 -11.62
C GLU A 577 26.33 -17.82 -12.65
N LEU A 578 26.01 -16.59 -12.25
CA LEU A 578 25.48 -15.59 -13.17
C LEU A 578 26.58 -14.65 -13.61
N LYS A 579 26.53 -14.17 -14.83
CA LYS A 579 27.33 -13.04 -15.26
C LYS A 579 26.67 -11.78 -14.70
N GLU A 580 27.46 -10.95 -14.03
CA GLU A 580 27.02 -9.77 -13.33
C GLU A 580 27.75 -8.53 -13.88
N GLU A 581 27.02 -7.55 -14.37
CA GLU A 581 27.55 -6.25 -14.80
C GLU A 581 26.87 -5.17 -13.98
N VAL A 582 27.66 -4.36 -13.29
CA VAL A 582 27.16 -3.34 -12.34
C VAL A 582 27.70 -1.97 -12.71
N GLU A 583 26.81 -1.05 -12.99
CA GLU A 583 27.10 0.36 -13.17
C GLU A 583 26.53 1.16 -12.00
N VAL A 584 27.27 2.16 -11.52
CA VAL A 584 26.85 3.02 -10.40
C VAL A 584 27.03 4.47 -10.80
N THR A 585 25.96 5.24 -10.64
CA THR A 585 25.99 6.71 -10.78
C THR A 585 25.58 7.38 -9.47
N LYS A 586 25.82 8.69 -9.36
CA LYS A 586 25.35 9.49 -8.23
C LYS A 586 24.44 10.58 -8.77
N GLU A 587 23.17 10.56 -8.35
CA GLU A 587 22.12 11.46 -8.83
C GLU A 587 21.31 11.98 -7.63
N GLU A 588 21.13 13.29 -7.52
CA GLU A 588 20.22 13.92 -6.54
C GLU A 588 20.36 13.43 -5.09
N GLY A 589 21.59 13.10 -4.67
CA GLY A 589 21.87 12.62 -3.31
C GLY A 589 21.66 11.12 -3.09
N GLU A 590 21.45 10.37 -4.16
CA GLU A 590 21.37 8.91 -4.16
C GLU A 590 22.49 8.29 -4.99
N TYR A 591 22.93 7.08 -4.63
CA TYR A 591 23.61 6.18 -5.54
C TYR A 591 22.55 5.39 -6.32
N VAL A 592 22.69 5.38 -7.64
CA VAL A 592 21.81 4.67 -8.57
C VAL A 592 22.60 3.56 -9.24
N PHE A 593 22.18 2.34 -8.98
CA PHE A 593 22.77 1.13 -9.56
C PHE A 593 21.94 0.66 -10.75
N SER A 594 22.62 0.27 -11.82
CA SER A 594 22.08 -0.51 -12.92
C SER A 594 22.83 -1.84 -12.94
N ILE A 595 22.11 -2.93 -12.68
CA ILE A 595 22.66 -4.26 -12.47
C ILE A 595 22.07 -5.17 -13.54
N CYS A 596 22.91 -5.64 -14.46
CA CYS A 596 22.55 -6.63 -15.46
C CYS A 596 22.97 -8.02 -14.98
N LEU A 597 22.01 -8.92 -14.82
CA LEU A 597 22.24 -10.32 -14.47
C LEU A 597 21.90 -11.20 -15.66
N LYS A 598 22.81 -12.07 -16.06
CA LYS A 598 22.63 -12.99 -17.14
C LYS A 598 22.94 -14.42 -16.75
N ASN A 599 22.02 -15.33 -17.06
CA ASN A 599 22.20 -16.75 -16.85
C ASN A 599 22.72 -17.41 -18.15
N GLU A 600 24.05 -17.59 -18.25
CA GLU A 600 24.69 -18.26 -19.38
C GLU A 600 24.82 -19.79 -19.22
N SER A 601 24.28 -20.35 -18.10
CA SER A 601 24.29 -21.78 -17.83
C SER A 601 23.10 -22.51 -18.47
N ASP A 602 23.08 -23.81 -18.37
CA ASP A 602 21.98 -24.68 -18.73
C ASP A 602 21.01 -24.96 -17.57
N ARG A 603 21.18 -24.28 -16.43
CA ARG A 603 20.43 -24.50 -15.18
C ARG A 603 19.64 -23.28 -14.78
N LEU A 604 18.58 -23.49 -13.99
CA LEU A 604 17.80 -22.42 -13.40
C LEU A 604 18.60 -21.71 -12.29
N SER A 605 18.65 -20.38 -12.35
CA SER A 605 19.08 -19.56 -11.22
C SER A 605 17.85 -19.04 -10.49
N HIS A 606 17.51 -19.69 -9.38
CA HIS A 606 16.25 -19.51 -8.70
C HIS A 606 16.36 -18.58 -7.50
N PHE A 607 15.39 -17.67 -7.36
CA PHE A 607 15.09 -16.89 -6.16
C PHE A 607 16.33 -16.14 -5.63
N ASN A 608 16.97 -15.35 -6.50
CA ASN A 608 18.18 -14.61 -6.17
C ASN A 608 17.84 -13.38 -5.34
N HIS A 609 18.30 -13.35 -4.10
CA HIS A 609 18.19 -12.20 -3.21
C HIS A 609 19.36 -11.25 -3.42
N LEU A 610 19.05 -9.99 -3.76
CA LEU A 610 20.01 -8.93 -4.06
C LEU A 610 20.10 -7.96 -2.89
N THR A 611 21.31 -7.57 -2.51
CA THR A 611 21.58 -6.64 -1.42
C THR A 611 22.68 -5.64 -1.77
N LEU A 612 22.73 -4.52 -1.07
CA LEU A 612 23.85 -3.59 -1.08
C LEU A 612 24.54 -3.61 0.28
N LEU A 613 25.88 -3.71 0.27
CA LEU A 613 26.70 -3.78 1.47
C LEU A 613 27.54 -2.51 1.61
N ASP A 614 27.69 -2.02 2.84
CA ASP A 614 28.65 -0.96 3.16
C ASP A 614 30.11 -1.47 3.07
N VAL A 615 31.06 -0.59 3.23
CA VAL A 615 32.50 -0.90 3.19
C VAL A 615 32.96 -1.91 4.27
N ARG A 616 32.11 -2.19 5.27
CA ARG A 616 32.34 -3.17 6.34
C ARG A 616 31.62 -4.49 6.09
N GLY A 617 30.93 -4.62 4.95
CA GLY A 617 30.15 -5.79 4.60
C GLY A 617 28.79 -5.88 5.33
N LYS A 618 28.29 -4.78 5.91
CA LYS A 618 26.98 -4.71 6.53
C LYS A 618 25.94 -4.30 5.49
N GLU A 619 24.79 -4.97 5.48
CA GLU A 619 23.67 -4.63 4.63
C GLU A 619 23.12 -3.24 4.95
N ILE A 620 22.87 -2.47 3.90
CA ILE A 620 22.28 -1.13 3.95
C ILE A 620 20.78 -1.24 3.68
N ASN A 621 19.97 -0.53 4.46
CA ASN A 621 18.54 -0.39 4.26
C ASN A 621 18.08 1.02 4.66
N PRO A 622 17.03 1.57 4.01
CA PRO A 622 16.33 0.98 2.86
C PRO A 622 17.13 1.07 1.56
N VAL A 623 16.93 0.10 0.69
CA VAL A 623 17.31 0.16 -0.73
C VAL A 623 16.06 0.01 -1.57
N PHE A 624 15.87 0.92 -2.51
CA PHE A 624 14.71 0.94 -3.39
C PHE A 624 15.02 0.17 -4.68
N TRP A 625 14.65 -1.12 -4.69
CA TRP A 625 14.89 -2.03 -5.81
C TRP A 625 13.72 -2.01 -6.78
N SER A 626 14.01 -2.02 -8.09
CA SER A 626 12.97 -2.23 -9.11
C SER A 626 12.36 -3.63 -9.01
N ASP A 627 13.18 -4.65 -8.74
CA ASP A 627 12.80 -6.05 -8.52
C ASP A 627 13.83 -6.76 -7.64
N ASN A 628 13.44 -7.87 -6.98
CA ASN A 628 14.33 -8.69 -6.16
C ASN A 628 13.79 -10.11 -6.03
N PHE A 629 14.52 -11.04 -5.41
CA PHE A 629 14.17 -12.46 -5.34
C PHE A 629 13.86 -13.04 -6.72
N ILE A 630 14.68 -12.69 -7.70
CA ILE A 630 14.46 -12.97 -9.11
C ILE A 630 14.89 -14.39 -9.50
N THR A 631 14.21 -14.92 -10.51
CA THR A 631 14.53 -16.21 -11.12
C THR A 631 14.90 -16.00 -12.58
N LEU A 632 16.01 -16.61 -13.02
CA LEU A 632 16.51 -16.54 -14.40
C LEU A 632 16.64 -17.95 -14.98
N PHE A 633 15.90 -18.21 -16.05
CA PHE A 633 16.06 -19.43 -16.83
C PHE A 633 17.34 -19.38 -17.65
N PRO A 634 17.81 -20.53 -18.21
CA PRO A 634 18.91 -20.55 -19.16
C PRO A 634 18.71 -19.55 -20.28
N GLY A 635 19.70 -18.67 -20.50
CA GLY A 635 19.67 -17.63 -21.51
C GLY A 635 18.93 -16.35 -21.11
N ASP A 636 18.22 -16.31 -19.97
CA ASP A 636 17.57 -15.08 -19.50
C ASP A 636 18.61 -14.02 -19.09
N GLU A 637 18.26 -12.77 -19.40
CA GLU A 637 18.99 -11.58 -18.99
C GLU A 637 18.00 -10.60 -18.37
N LYS A 638 18.37 -9.98 -17.23
CA LYS A 638 17.51 -9.01 -16.55
C LYS A 638 18.32 -7.84 -16.02
N VAL A 639 17.85 -6.63 -16.30
CA VAL A 639 18.39 -5.39 -15.74
C VAL A 639 17.53 -4.98 -14.54
N ILE A 640 18.18 -4.80 -13.39
CA ILE A 640 17.58 -4.35 -12.14
C ILE A 640 18.19 -3.01 -11.76
N THR A 641 17.37 -2.09 -11.31
CA THR A 641 17.83 -0.83 -10.72
C THR A 641 17.71 -0.87 -9.20
N ALA A 642 18.65 -0.22 -8.52
CA ALA A 642 18.58 0.01 -7.08
C ALA A 642 18.97 1.45 -6.77
N ARG A 643 18.28 2.07 -5.82
CA ARG A 643 18.56 3.41 -5.33
C ARG A 643 18.77 3.38 -3.83
N VAL A 644 19.80 4.08 -3.36
CA VAL A 644 20.08 4.21 -1.93
C VAL A 644 20.61 5.61 -1.64
N ALA A 645 20.09 6.23 -0.57
CA ALA A 645 20.52 7.57 -0.19
C ALA A 645 22.00 7.58 0.23
N VAL A 646 22.75 8.58 -0.20
CA VAL A 646 24.15 8.78 0.22
C VAL A 646 24.25 8.92 1.73
N SER A 647 23.24 9.49 2.39
CA SER A 647 23.21 9.57 3.87
C SER A 647 23.22 8.21 4.57
N ASP A 648 22.70 7.16 3.93
CA ASP A 648 22.64 5.81 4.48
C ASP A 648 23.87 4.98 4.08
N ALA A 649 24.36 5.21 2.86
CA ALA A 649 25.49 4.48 2.28
C ALA A 649 26.86 5.04 2.65
N GLY A 650 26.95 6.34 2.95
CA GLY A 650 28.19 7.08 3.14
C GLY A 650 28.79 7.58 1.82
N ASP A 651 30.00 8.16 1.90
CA ASP A 651 30.65 8.80 0.74
C ASP A 651 31.20 7.80 -0.30
N THR A 652 31.35 6.54 0.07
CA THR A 652 31.80 5.48 -0.84
C THR A 652 30.58 4.70 -1.33
N PRO A 653 30.45 4.47 -2.66
CA PRO A 653 29.37 3.66 -3.18
C PRO A 653 29.33 2.26 -2.53
N PRO A 654 28.16 1.75 -2.18
CA PRO A 654 27.99 0.39 -1.68
C PRO A 654 28.46 -0.67 -2.68
N VAL A 655 28.70 -1.87 -2.16
CA VAL A 655 29.04 -3.04 -2.96
C VAL A 655 27.77 -3.86 -3.21
N PHE A 656 27.51 -4.18 -4.46
CA PHE A 656 26.46 -5.12 -4.83
C PHE A 656 26.81 -6.54 -4.37
N PHE A 657 25.84 -7.22 -3.80
CA PHE A 657 25.98 -8.61 -3.36
C PHE A 657 24.71 -9.40 -3.70
N ARG A 658 24.89 -10.59 -4.25
CA ARG A 658 23.82 -11.54 -4.51
C ARG A 658 23.99 -12.74 -3.55
N ALA A 659 22.99 -12.97 -2.70
CA ALA A 659 22.98 -14.13 -1.83
C ALA A 659 22.83 -15.41 -2.69
N ARG A 660 23.77 -16.33 -2.50
CA ARG A 660 23.80 -17.64 -3.17
C ARG A 660 23.06 -18.69 -2.36
#